data_dfa9e9dfd7f6dec774b8997daf07bd17
#
_entry.id   dfa9e9dfd7f6dec774b8997daf07bd17
#
_cell.length_a   1.000
_cell.length_b   1.000
_cell.length_c   1.000
_cell.angle_alpha   90.00
_cell.angle_beta   90.00
_cell.angle_gamma   90.00
#
_symmetry.space_group_name_H-M   'P 1'
#
loop_
_entity.id
_entity.type
_entity.pdbx_description
1 polymer ?
#
loop_
_entity_poly.entity_id
_entity_poly.type
_entity_poly.pdbx_seq_one_letter_code
_entity_poly.pdbx_strand_id
1 'polypeptide(L)'
;MNQKTLFKLEYDKIIALLEKEATSFRGGQLCRRLKPMTDLHKINTYQEQTAAAYTRIVQKGRISFGDAAPVEESMKRLEIGGSLSSTELLRISRLLVNAARVKAYGRHDTQEDACDCLDEYFNLLEPLTPLSNEIDRCIIGEDEYSDDASSTLKQIRRSINNINDKVHATLTTLVNGSLRTYLQDAIITMRGDRYCVPVKAEYRGQVQGLIHDQSSTGSTLFIEPMAIVKLNNDLKELYAKEQEEIQVILANLSEEAAQYIEEIRVDYRSLTDLDFIFARGALAISMRASRPLLNEEGRIRIREGRHPLLDPKKVVPITVTIGEDFTLLIISGPYTGGKTVSLKTVGLFCLMGQSGLHIPAGDRSELAVFHQIYADIGDEQSIEQSLSTFSSHMTNIVSFLKKVDERSLVLFDELGAGTDPTEGAALAISILSHLHQRGIRTMATTHYSELKVYALSTPGVENACCEFDVESLRPTYRLLIGIPGKSNAFAISGKLGLPDYIIEDAKKRLSEQDVSFEDLLTDLETSKRTIEKEQEEIARLKKEAEDLKAQAKQRQEKLDDQRDRILREANEKANAILREAKEVADKTIKDFRKFGKENISAAEMEKEREKLRKKIKDTASASAMKAQKPKKEHKASDFKLGESVKVLSMNLTGTVSSLPDAKGNLTVRMGILSSQVNISDLEIIEEVSPYAPKKMNRTSKGKIKMGKSLSVRPEINLLGRTVDEAVAELDKYLDDAILAHLNTVRVVHGKGTGALRKGIHEYLRRQKHVKSYHLAEFGEGDAGVTIVELG
;
A
#
# COMPACT_ATOMS: atom_id res chain seq x y z
N MET A 1 7.93 5.09 28.40
CA MET A 1 6.46 5.13 28.15
C MET A 1 5.69 4.47 29.30
N ASN A 2 4.58 5.10 29.72
CA ASN A 2 3.75 4.58 30.80
C ASN A 2 2.90 3.39 30.34
N GLN A 3 2.88 2.29 31.12
CA GLN A 3 2.12 1.08 30.78
C GLN A 3 0.60 1.34 30.67
N LYS A 4 0.05 2.23 31.50
CA LYS A 4 -1.36 2.64 31.43
C LYS A 4 -1.70 3.28 30.07
N THR A 5 -0.81 4.11 29.52
CA THR A 5 -0.98 4.73 28.21
C THR A 5 -0.94 3.69 27.08
N LEU A 6 -0.01 2.72 27.16
CA LEU A 6 0.07 1.64 26.15
C LEU A 6 -1.24 0.85 26.07
N PHE A 7 -1.84 0.54 27.22
CA PHE A 7 -3.13 -0.16 27.29
C PHE A 7 -4.30 0.72 26.77
N LYS A 8 -4.37 2.01 27.20
CA LYS A 8 -5.44 2.94 26.77
C LYS A 8 -5.41 3.18 25.24
N LEU A 9 -4.24 3.19 24.62
CA LEU A 9 -4.05 3.32 23.19
C LEU A 9 -4.08 1.99 22.45
N GLU A 10 -4.36 0.88 23.14
CA GLU A 10 -4.50 -0.47 22.55
C GLU A 10 -3.22 -0.97 21.84
N TYR A 11 -2.04 -0.52 22.27
CA TYR A 11 -0.75 -0.95 21.74
C TYR A 11 -0.50 -2.44 21.96
N ASP A 12 -0.99 -3.00 23.04
CA ASP A 12 -0.98 -4.44 23.34
C ASP A 12 -1.65 -5.28 22.26
N LYS A 13 -2.72 -4.77 21.64
CA LYS A 13 -3.39 -5.44 20.50
C LYS A 13 -2.52 -5.43 19.24
N ILE A 14 -1.76 -4.36 19.00
CA ILE A 14 -0.79 -4.31 17.89
C ILE A 14 0.33 -5.32 18.12
N ILE A 15 0.83 -5.42 19.34
CA ILE A 15 1.83 -6.43 19.71
C ILE A 15 1.29 -7.85 19.53
N ALA A 16 0.03 -8.10 19.88
CA ALA A 16 -0.59 -9.40 19.62
C ALA A 16 -0.76 -9.72 18.13
N LEU A 17 -0.98 -8.70 17.27
CA LEU A 17 -0.97 -8.88 15.81
C LEU A 17 0.45 -9.16 15.31
N LEU A 18 1.45 -8.44 15.81
CA LEU A 18 2.85 -8.64 15.45
C LEU A 18 3.33 -10.04 15.81
N GLU A 19 2.97 -10.54 17.00
CA GLU A 19 3.33 -11.88 17.46
C GLU A 19 2.80 -12.99 16.54
N LYS A 20 1.60 -12.83 15.99
CA LYS A 20 1.02 -13.77 15.03
C LYS A 20 1.78 -13.86 13.71
N GLU A 21 2.55 -12.84 13.37
CA GLU A 21 3.37 -12.83 12.16
C GLU A 21 4.73 -13.50 12.35
N ALA A 22 5.19 -13.68 13.60
CA ALA A 22 6.40 -14.43 13.90
C ALA A 22 6.18 -15.93 13.68
N THR A 23 7.20 -16.62 13.18
CA THR A 23 7.15 -18.04 12.84
C THR A 23 7.86 -18.93 13.84
N SER A 24 8.70 -18.36 14.72
CA SER A 24 9.41 -19.06 15.79
C SER A 24 8.92 -18.63 17.17
N PHE A 25 9.02 -19.53 18.12
CA PHE A 25 8.65 -19.26 19.53
C PHE A 25 9.43 -18.05 20.09
N ARG A 26 10.75 -17.99 19.81
CA ARG A 26 11.60 -16.94 20.33
C ARG A 26 11.37 -15.60 19.63
N GLY A 27 11.16 -15.60 18.32
CA GLY A 27 10.74 -14.42 17.55
C GLY A 27 9.45 -13.84 18.10
N GLY A 28 8.46 -14.70 18.42
CA GLY A 28 7.22 -14.29 19.08
C GLY A 28 7.47 -13.68 20.47
N GLN A 29 8.43 -14.20 21.25
CA GLN A 29 8.82 -13.60 22.53
C GLN A 29 9.45 -12.21 22.35
N LEU A 30 10.27 -11.99 21.31
CA LEU A 30 10.82 -10.68 21.01
C LEU A 30 9.73 -9.70 20.60
N CYS A 31 8.75 -10.14 19.81
CA CYS A 31 7.57 -9.35 19.46
C CYS A 31 6.82 -8.87 20.73
N ARG A 32 6.53 -9.77 21.69
CA ARG A 32 5.86 -9.40 22.95
C ARG A 32 6.64 -8.41 23.80
N ARG A 33 7.96 -8.42 23.72
CA ARG A 33 8.85 -7.52 24.47
C ARG A 33 9.09 -6.17 23.82
N LEU A 34 8.62 -5.96 22.59
CA LEU A 34 8.80 -4.73 21.84
C LEU A 34 8.10 -3.57 22.55
N LYS A 35 8.86 -2.51 22.84
CA LYS A 35 8.40 -1.30 23.49
C LYS A 35 8.82 -0.07 22.68
N PRO A 36 8.02 1.00 22.69
CA PRO A 36 8.41 2.26 22.06
C PRO A 36 9.71 2.81 22.65
N MET A 37 10.62 3.20 21.78
CA MET A 37 11.94 3.77 22.10
C MET A 37 11.91 5.29 22.00
N THR A 38 12.93 5.94 22.58
CA THR A 38 13.10 7.41 22.52
C THR A 38 14.41 7.82 21.83
N ASP A 39 15.25 6.87 21.48
CA ASP A 39 16.51 7.07 20.77
C ASP A 39 16.23 7.03 19.27
N LEU A 40 16.30 8.17 18.60
CA LEU A 40 16.01 8.33 17.17
C LEU A 40 16.89 7.42 16.29
N HIS A 41 18.16 7.22 16.67
CA HIS A 41 19.06 6.37 15.87
C HIS A 41 18.58 4.91 15.90
N LYS A 42 18.30 4.38 17.10
CA LYS A 42 17.77 3.01 17.26
C LYS A 42 16.43 2.82 16.55
N ILE A 43 15.55 3.82 16.66
CA ILE A 43 14.25 3.77 15.99
C ILE A 43 14.44 3.70 14.46
N ASN A 44 15.33 4.53 13.91
CA ASN A 44 15.61 4.54 12.48
C ASN A 44 16.21 3.21 12.01
N THR A 45 17.13 2.61 12.79
CA THR A 45 17.66 1.26 12.49
C THR A 45 16.53 0.23 12.41
N TYR A 46 15.58 0.25 13.35
CA TYR A 46 14.44 -0.66 13.32
C TYR A 46 13.50 -0.38 12.14
N GLN A 47 13.29 0.88 11.79
CA GLN A 47 12.51 1.28 10.61
C GLN A 47 13.16 0.81 9.31
N GLU A 48 14.50 0.90 9.21
CA GLU A 48 15.25 0.40 8.05
C GLU A 48 15.18 -1.11 7.93
N GLN A 49 15.37 -1.83 9.02
CA GLN A 49 15.20 -3.28 9.06
C GLN A 49 13.77 -3.70 8.63
N THR A 50 12.76 -3.00 9.11
CA THR A 50 11.35 -3.27 8.75
C THR A 50 11.11 -3.01 7.26
N ALA A 51 11.69 -1.93 6.70
CA ALA A 51 11.59 -1.59 5.29
C ALA A 51 12.32 -2.61 4.40
N ALA A 52 13.52 -3.06 4.81
CA ALA A 52 14.27 -4.08 4.10
C ALA A 52 13.51 -5.43 4.10
N ALA A 53 12.96 -5.84 5.25
CA ALA A 53 12.14 -7.05 5.33
C ALA A 53 10.87 -6.95 4.48
N TYR A 54 10.18 -5.80 4.52
CA TYR A 54 9.02 -5.53 3.65
C TYR A 54 9.37 -5.73 2.18
N THR A 55 10.47 -5.13 1.72
CA THR A 55 10.92 -5.21 0.33
C THR A 55 11.24 -6.65 -0.06
N ARG A 56 11.99 -7.38 0.78
CA ARG A 56 12.34 -8.78 0.52
C ARG A 56 11.12 -9.70 0.47
N ILE A 57 10.14 -9.51 1.37
CA ILE A 57 8.90 -10.28 1.37
C ILE A 57 8.09 -10.03 0.09
N VAL A 58 8.04 -8.79 -0.39
CA VAL A 58 7.32 -8.44 -1.63
C VAL A 58 8.02 -9.03 -2.86
N GLN A 59 9.36 -9.03 -2.89
CA GLN A 59 10.13 -9.53 -4.03
C GLN A 59 10.25 -11.05 -4.08
N LYS A 60 10.59 -11.69 -2.93
CA LYS A 60 10.94 -13.12 -2.83
C LYS A 60 9.87 -13.99 -2.16
N GLY A 61 8.80 -13.36 -1.64
CA GLY A 61 7.78 -14.06 -0.86
C GLY A 61 8.15 -14.22 0.62
N ARG A 62 7.19 -14.71 1.40
CA ARG A 62 7.38 -14.97 2.84
C ARG A 62 8.28 -16.18 3.05
N ILE A 63 9.16 -16.08 4.06
CA ILE A 63 9.97 -17.19 4.56
C ILE A 63 9.54 -17.52 6.00
N SER A 64 9.56 -18.80 6.35
CA SER A 64 9.42 -19.24 7.75
C SER A 64 10.81 -19.47 8.36
N PHE A 65 11.03 -18.98 9.56
CA PHE A 65 12.28 -19.19 10.30
C PHE A 65 12.24 -20.49 11.13
N GLY A 66 11.22 -21.30 10.94
CA GLY A 66 11.01 -22.60 11.54
C GLY A 66 10.52 -22.52 12.99
N ASP A 67 9.99 -23.64 13.43
CA ASP A 67 9.64 -23.84 14.83
C ASP A 67 10.92 -24.17 15.61
N ALA A 68 11.83 -23.15 15.69
CA ALA A 68 13.07 -23.28 16.44
C ALA A 68 12.70 -23.42 17.93
N ALA A 69 12.52 -24.68 18.35
CA ALA A 69 12.41 -24.99 19.77
C ALA A 69 13.65 -24.41 20.50
N PRO A 70 13.52 -23.97 21.75
CA PRO A 70 14.64 -23.39 22.46
C PRO A 70 15.79 -24.39 22.55
N VAL A 71 16.96 -24.02 22.01
CA VAL A 71 18.20 -24.83 22.07
C VAL A 71 19.17 -24.31 23.14
N GLU A 72 18.81 -23.24 23.87
CA GLU A 72 19.69 -22.60 24.86
C GLU A 72 20.10 -23.56 25.99
N GLU A 73 19.18 -24.44 26.44
CA GLU A 73 19.47 -25.42 27.48
C GLU A 73 20.38 -26.53 26.95
N SER A 74 20.17 -26.98 25.72
CA SER A 74 21.02 -27.95 25.05
C SER A 74 22.43 -27.42 24.85
N MET A 75 22.58 -26.17 24.43
CA MET A 75 23.88 -25.51 24.30
C MET A 75 24.61 -25.42 25.65
N LYS A 76 23.94 -25.04 26.73
CA LYS A 76 24.54 -25.02 28.08
C LYS A 76 25.00 -26.42 28.54
N ARG A 77 24.26 -27.47 28.16
CA ARG A 77 24.63 -28.85 28.48
C ARG A 77 25.87 -29.28 27.71
N LEU A 78 25.98 -28.93 26.44
CA LEU A 78 27.17 -29.15 25.63
C LEU A 78 28.39 -28.40 26.19
N GLU A 79 28.26 -27.16 26.66
CA GLU A 79 29.34 -26.35 27.26
C GLU A 79 30.01 -27.04 28.46
N ILE A 80 29.21 -27.81 29.22
CA ILE A 80 29.74 -28.54 30.39
C ILE A 80 30.11 -30.01 30.05
N GLY A 81 30.18 -30.35 28.75
CA GLY A 81 30.54 -31.70 28.27
C GLY A 81 29.42 -32.73 28.48
N GLY A 82 28.14 -32.32 28.63
CA GLY A 82 27.02 -33.22 28.78
C GLY A 82 26.54 -33.77 27.45
N SER A 83 26.06 -35.02 27.42
CA SER A 83 25.44 -35.64 26.26
C SER A 83 23.98 -35.20 26.11
N LEU A 84 23.57 -34.98 24.87
CA LEU A 84 22.19 -34.61 24.49
C LEU A 84 21.35 -35.82 24.16
N SER A 85 20.06 -35.73 24.35
CA SER A 85 19.08 -36.71 23.87
C SER A 85 18.87 -36.62 22.35
N SER A 86 18.27 -37.67 21.77
CA SER A 86 17.86 -37.69 20.36
C SER A 86 17.01 -36.46 19.97
N THR A 87 16.02 -36.13 20.80
CA THR A 87 15.13 -34.98 20.60
C THR A 87 15.91 -33.66 20.57
N GLU A 88 16.92 -33.49 21.44
CA GLU A 88 17.73 -32.28 21.51
C GLU A 88 18.65 -32.16 20.28
N LEU A 89 19.29 -33.27 19.86
CA LEU A 89 20.12 -33.32 18.65
C LEU A 89 19.31 -33.05 17.39
N LEU A 90 18.09 -33.63 17.27
CA LEU A 90 17.19 -33.34 16.15
C LEU A 90 16.73 -31.88 16.11
N ARG A 91 16.60 -31.22 17.26
CA ARG A 91 16.33 -29.76 17.31
C ARG A 91 17.51 -28.97 16.77
N ILE A 92 18.74 -29.35 17.09
CA ILE A 92 19.95 -28.73 16.53
C ILE A 92 20.02 -28.97 15.02
N SER A 93 19.78 -30.21 14.54
CA SER A 93 19.76 -30.49 13.11
C SER A 93 18.72 -29.64 12.38
N ARG A 94 17.48 -29.55 12.89
CA ARG A 94 16.43 -28.69 12.31
C ARG A 94 16.84 -27.22 12.29
N LEU A 95 17.52 -26.73 13.33
CA LEU A 95 18.05 -25.35 13.37
C LEU A 95 19.04 -25.12 12.23
N LEU A 96 20.01 -26.02 12.04
CA LEU A 96 21.05 -25.92 11.00
C LEU A 96 20.47 -26.03 9.58
N VAL A 97 19.53 -26.95 9.35
CA VAL A 97 18.78 -27.06 8.08
C VAL A 97 18.03 -25.77 7.79
N ASN A 98 17.43 -25.18 8.83
CA ASN A 98 16.74 -23.89 8.71
C ASN A 98 17.71 -22.74 8.41
N ALA A 99 18.88 -22.73 9.05
CA ALA A 99 19.93 -21.75 8.76
C ALA A 99 20.38 -21.83 7.28
N ALA A 100 20.55 -23.04 6.74
CA ALA A 100 20.85 -23.25 5.32
C ALA A 100 19.80 -22.63 4.39
N ARG A 101 18.53 -22.89 4.68
CA ARG A 101 17.40 -22.39 3.89
C ARG A 101 17.30 -20.86 3.96
N VAL A 102 17.44 -20.30 5.17
CA VAL A 102 17.38 -18.86 5.39
C VAL A 102 18.57 -18.15 4.76
N LYS A 103 19.78 -18.72 4.86
CA LYS A 103 20.98 -18.21 4.17
C LYS A 103 20.80 -18.19 2.65
N ALA A 104 20.19 -19.23 2.08
CA ALA A 104 19.90 -19.28 0.66
C ALA A 104 18.89 -18.20 0.23
N TYR A 105 17.85 -17.95 1.03
CA TYR A 105 16.90 -16.85 0.80
C TYR A 105 17.58 -15.47 0.84
N GLY A 106 18.59 -15.29 1.71
CA GLY A 106 19.35 -14.04 1.83
C GLY A 106 20.18 -13.67 0.60
N ARG A 107 20.50 -14.63 -0.28
CA ARG A 107 21.33 -14.37 -1.46
C ARG A 107 20.66 -13.44 -2.43
N HIS A 108 21.45 -12.53 -3.03
CA HIS A 108 20.98 -11.67 -4.10
C HIS A 108 20.84 -12.46 -5.40
N ASP A 109 19.75 -12.25 -6.15
CA ASP A 109 19.48 -12.98 -7.40
C ASP A 109 20.23 -12.38 -8.59
N THR A 110 20.53 -11.07 -8.52
CA THR A 110 21.27 -10.33 -9.55
C THR A 110 22.37 -9.48 -8.91
N GLN A 111 23.42 -9.12 -9.71
CA GLN A 111 24.46 -8.19 -9.26
C GLN A 111 23.96 -6.74 -9.08
N GLU A 112 22.78 -6.43 -9.57
CA GLU A 112 22.14 -5.12 -9.46
C GLU A 112 21.29 -4.97 -8.20
N ASP A 113 21.04 -6.05 -7.45
CA ASP A 113 20.31 -5.99 -6.19
C ASP A 113 21.15 -5.21 -5.16
N ALA A 114 20.59 -4.09 -4.70
CA ALA A 114 21.28 -3.26 -3.70
C ALA A 114 21.38 -4.01 -2.36
N CYS A 115 22.58 -4.03 -1.78
CA CYS A 115 22.79 -4.52 -0.42
C CYS A 115 21.92 -3.72 0.57
N ASP A 116 21.30 -4.41 1.51
CA ASP A 116 20.52 -3.80 2.57
C ASP A 116 21.06 -4.13 3.97
N CYS A 117 20.48 -3.52 5.00
CA CYS A 117 20.90 -3.71 6.39
C CYS A 117 20.68 -5.14 6.93
N LEU A 118 20.02 -6.03 6.21
CA LEU A 118 19.79 -7.42 6.61
C LEU A 118 20.85 -8.38 6.10
N ASP A 119 21.67 -7.99 5.12
CA ASP A 119 22.71 -8.85 4.56
C ASP A 119 23.70 -9.34 5.62
N GLU A 120 23.99 -8.49 6.61
CA GLU A 120 24.85 -8.86 7.73
C GLU A 120 24.30 -10.06 8.50
N TYR A 121 23.00 -10.09 8.80
CA TYR A 121 22.35 -11.20 9.50
C TYR A 121 22.37 -12.50 8.69
N PHE A 122 22.15 -12.44 7.37
CA PHE A 122 22.19 -13.61 6.52
C PHE A 122 23.62 -14.15 6.34
N ASN A 123 24.62 -13.27 6.31
CA ASN A 123 26.02 -13.64 6.16
C ASN A 123 26.59 -14.30 7.43
N LEU A 124 26.07 -13.93 8.61
CA LEU A 124 26.45 -14.54 9.89
C LEU A 124 26.01 -16.01 10.03
N LEU A 125 25.02 -16.47 9.25
CA LEU A 125 24.53 -17.84 9.33
C LEU A 125 25.56 -18.83 8.80
N GLU A 126 25.87 -19.88 9.59
CA GLU A 126 26.75 -20.99 9.24
C GLU A 126 25.99 -22.32 9.29
N PRO A 127 25.51 -22.85 8.18
CA PRO A 127 24.57 -23.98 8.15
C PRO A 127 25.09 -25.30 8.69
N LEU A 128 26.39 -25.47 8.90
CA LEU A 128 27.04 -26.69 9.39
C LEU A 128 26.43 -27.98 8.81
N THR A 129 26.20 -27.98 7.49
CA THR A 129 25.53 -29.08 6.77
C THR A 129 26.12 -30.47 7.04
N PRO A 130 27.45 -30.64 7.22
CA PRO A 130 28.01 -31.96 7.61
C PRO A 130 27.43 -32.47 8.94
N LEU A 131 27.35 -31.60 9.96
CA LEU A 131 26.83 -31.97 11.28
C LEU A 131 25.32 -32.30 11.22
N SER A 132 24.52 -31.50 10.54
CA SER A 132 23.08 -31.78 10.41
C SER A 132 22.83 -33.10 9.67
N ASN A 133 23.58 -33.39 8.60
CA ASN A 133 23.46 -34.64 7.86
C ASN A 133 23.89 -35.87 8.71
N GLU A 134 24.91 -35.72 9.55
CA GLU A 134 25.37 -36.79 10.42
C GLU A 134 24.36 -37.09 11.52
N ILE A 135 23.73 -36.05 12.12
CA ILE A 135 22.64 -36.24 13.08
C ILE A 135 21.47 -36.97 12.42
N ASP A 136 21.01 -36.48 11.24
CA ASP A 136 19.85 -37.05 10.53
C ASP A 136 20.16 -38.46 9.98
N ARG A 137 21.42 -38.80 9.68
CA ARG A 137 21.87 -40.16 9.31
C ARG A 137 21.74 -41.12 10.48
N CYS A 138 22.08 -40.67 11.70
CA CYS A 138 22.09 -41.52 12.90
C CYS A 138 20.72 -41.62 13.57
N ILE A 139 19.93 -40.52 13.58
CA ILE A 139 18.64 -40.38 14.32
C ILE A 139 17.52 -40.16 13.33
N ILE A 140 16.60 -41.12 13.20
CA ILE A 140 15.46 -41.07 12.31
C ILE A 140 14.26 -40.39 12.98
N GLY A 141 14.09 -40.56 14.28
CA GLY A 141 13.00 -40.04 15.07
C GLY A 141 13.38 -39.88 16.55
N GLU A 142 12.44 -39.44 17.39
CA GLU A 142 12.72 -39.12 18.80
C GLU A 142 13.31 -40.30 19.59
N ASP A 143 12.85 -41.55 19.33
CA ASP A 143 13.35 -42.79 19.94
C ASP A 143 13.76 -43.83 18.88
N GLU A 144 14.00 -43.33 17.64
CA GLU A 144 14.33 -44.19 16.51
C GLU A 144 15.71 -43.87 15.97
N TYR A 145 16.57 -44.90 15.92
CA TYR A 145 17.96 -44.77 15.44
C TYR A 145 18.16 -45.66 14.21
N SER A 146 18.92 -45.13 13.24
CA SER A 146 19.28 -45.84 12.02
C SER A 146 20.19 -47.07 12.32
N ASP A 147 20.00 -48.15 11.61
CA ASP A 147 20.97 -49.27 11.65
C ASP A 147 22.35 -48.86 11.15
N ASP A 148 22.41 -47.83 10.30
CA ASP A 148 23.64 -47.29 9.77
C ASP A 148 24.28 -46.22 10.68
N ALA A 149 23.72 -45.94 11.85
CA ALA A 149 24.27 -44.99 12.83
C ALA A 149 25.67 -45.44 13.30
N SER A 150 25.85 -46.76 13.56
CA SER A 150 27.16 -47.33 13.78
C SER A 150 27.23 -48.81 13.27
N SER A 151 28.46 -49.26 12.94
CA SER A 151 28.66 -50.67 12.55
C SER A 151 28.32 -51.63 13.70
N THR A 152 28.56 -51.19 14.94
CA THR A 152 28.28 -51.99 16.16
C THR A 152 26.77 -52.13 16.36
N LEU A 153 25.98 -51.08 16.26
CA LEU A 153 24.54 -51.11 16.39
C LEU A 153 23.90 -52.03 15.34
N LYS A 154 24.36 -51.95 14.10
CA LYS A 154 23.92 -52.80 12.99
C LYS A 154 24.17 -54.28 13.28
N GLN A 155 25.34 -54.62 13.85
CA GLN A 155 25.73 -55.96 14.22
C GLN A 155 24.86 -56.48 15.38
N ILE A 156 24.63 -55.63 16.41
CA ILE A 156 23.80 -55.98 17.56
C ILE A 156 22.37 -56.30 17.10
N ARG A 157 21.77 -55.42 16.29
CA ARG A 157 20.40 -55.59 15.78
C ARG A 157 20.25 -56.86 14.89
N ARG A 158 21.25 -57.13 14.05
CA ARG A 158 21.30 -58.41 13.30
C ARG A 158 21.32 -59.60 14.24
N SER A 159 22.09 -59.55 15.36
CA SER A 159 22.15 -60.59 16.34
C SER A 159 20.80 -60.77 17.07
N ILE A 160 20.13 -59.65 17.42
CA ILE A 160 18.81 -59.65 18.03
C ILE A 160 17.81 -60.34 17.10
N ASN A 161 17.77 -59.95 15.81
CA ASN A 161 16.87 -60.57 14.83
C ASN A 161 17.13 -62.09 14.68
N ASN A 162 18.39 -62.50 14.58
CA ASN A 162 18.74 -63.87 14.49
C ASN A 162 18.31 -64.72 15.70
N ILE A 163 18.40 -64.15 16.92
CA ILE A 163 17.99 -64.85 18.12
C ILE A 163 16.43 -64.86 18.22
N ASN A 164 15.77 -63.79 17.88
CA ASN A 164 14.33 -63.72 17.78
C ASN A 164 13.78 -64.82 16.85
N ASP A 165 14.36 -64.95 15.66
CA ASP A 165 14.00 -66.00 14.73
C ASP A 165 14.14 -67.42 15.32
N LYS A 166 15.27 -67.66 16.06
CA LYS A 166 15.49 -68.90 16.76
C LYS A 166 14.46 -69.15 17.89
N VAL A 167 14.13 -68.11 18.68
CA VAL A 167 13.13 -68.23 19.72
C VAL A 167 11.77 -68.57 19.11
N HIS A 168 11.36 -67.84 18.07
CA HIS A 168 10.11 -68.09 17.36
C HIS A 168 10.05 -69.50 16.78
N ALA A 169 11.10 -69.97 16.11
CA ALA A 169 11.17 -71.30 15.54
C ALA A 169 11.07 -72.38 16.64
N THR A 170 11.84 -72.22 17.76
CA THR A 170 11.83 -73.15 18.88
C THR A 170 10.44 -73.20 19.56
N LEU A 171 9.85 -71.99 19.84
CA LEU A 171 8.52 -71.96 20.49
C LEU A 171 7.42 -72.48 19.58
N THR A 172 7.45 -72.17 18.27
CA THR A 172 6.47 -72.71 17.29
C THR A 172 6.53 -74.22 17.27
N THR A 173 7.70 -74.84 17.33
CA THR A 173 7.88 -76.28 17.40
C THR A 173 7.30 -76.87 18.73
N LEU A 174 7.52 -76.23 19.86
CA LEU A 174 7.02 -76.63 21.17
C LEU A 174 5.47 -76.44 21.27
N VAL A 175 4.98 -75.32 20.82
CA VAL A 175 3.50 -74.98 20.86
C VAL A 175 2.68 -75.91 19.97
N ASN A 176 3.17 -76.27 18.80
CA ASN A 176 2.51 -77.15 17.86
C ASN A 176 2.78 -78.65 18.14
N GLY A 177 3.80 -78.94 18.94
CA GLY A 177 4.24 -80.33 19.28
C GLY A 177 3.95 -80.68 20.71
N SER A 178 5.03 -80.85 21.49
CA SER A 178 5.00 -81.50 22.85
C SER A 178 4.19 -80.70 23.89
N LEU A 179 4.01 -79.44 23.79
CA LEU A 179 3.31 -78.62 24.79
C LEU A 179 1.84 -78.34 24.46
N ARG A 180 1.36 -78.66 23.27
CA ARG A 180 0.03 -78.30 22.77
C ARG A 180 -1.14 -78.64 23.68
N THR A 181 -1.11 -79.82 24.34
CA THR A 181 -2.15 -80.30 25.25
C THR A 181 -2.17 -79.58 26.59
N TYR A 182 -1.07 -78.97 27.00
CA TYR A 182 -0.88 -78.24 28.25
C TYR A 182 -1.17 -76.77 28.17
N LEU A 183 -1.22 -76.23 26.94
CA LEU A 183 -1.43 -74.80 26.73
C LEU A 183 -2.90 -74.46 26.87
N GLN A 184 -3.17 -73.20 27.37
CA GLN A 184 -4.49 -72.62 27.37
C GLN A 184 -4.87 -72.21 25.94
N ASP A 185 -3.90 -71.57 25.24
CA ASP A 185 -3.97 -71.12 23.84
C ASP A 185 -2.63 -71.49 23.16
N ALA A 186 -2.66 -71.85 21.87
CA ALA A 186 -1.45 -72.19 21.12
C ALA A 186 -0.81 -70.96 20.54
N ILE A 187 -0.47 -69.98 21.40
CA ILE A 187 0.15 -68.68 21.04
C ILE A 187 1.48 -68.44 21.77
N ILE A 188 2.32 -67.65 21.17
CA ILE A 188 3.54 -67.12 21.80
C ILE A 188 3.20 -65.78 22.38
N THR A 189 3.56 -65.45 23.61
CA THR A 189 3.31 -64.23 24.31
C THR A 189 4.59 -63.69 24.91
N MET A 190 4.63 -62.33 25.14
CA MET A 190 5.70 -61.73 25.92
C MET A 190 5.22 -61.30 27.29
N ARG A 191 6.03 -61.55 28.31
CA ARG A 191 5.82 -61.10 29.70
C ARG A 191 7.16 -60.68 30.30
N GLY A 192 7.24 -59.42 30.79
CA GLY A 192 8.49 -58.94 31.36
C GLY A 192 9.67 -59.01 30.39
N ASP A 193 9.45 -58.65 29.13
CA ASP A 193 10.42 -58.68 28.02
C ASP A 193 10.98 -60.08 27.70
N ARG A 194 10.21 -61.12 28.06
CA ARG A 194 10.58 -62.49 27.78
C ARG A 194 9.46 -63.21 26.99
N TYR A 195 9.88 -64.05 26.07
CA TYR A 195 8.97 -64.92 25.36
C TYR A 195 8.49 -66.04 26.25
N CYS A 196 7.17 -66.21 26.36
CA CYS A 196 6.49 -67.20 27.21
C CYS A 196 5.40 -67.88 26.42
N VAL A 197 4.92 -68.99 26.97
CA VAL A 197 3.72 -69.72 26.54
C VAL A 197 2.65 -69.77 27.63
N PRO A 198 1.36 -69.56 27.29
CA PRO A 198 0.27 -69.61 28.26
C PRO A 198 -0.09 -71.10 28.61
N VAL A 199 0.28 -71.58 29.78
CA VAL A 199 0.04 -72.90 30.26
C VAL A 199 -1.12 -72.96 31.25
N LYS A 200 -2.03 -73.94 31.17
CA LYS A 200 -3.10 -74.14 32.15
C LYS A 200 -2.49 -74.45 33.51
N ALA A 201 -2.96 -73.78 34.57
CA ALA A 201 -2.41 -73.92 35.93
C ALA A 201 -2.30 -75.38 36.41
N GLU A 202 -3.24 -76.24 35.98
CA GLU A 202 -3.27 -77.72 36.33
C GLU A 202 -2.09 -78.51 35.73
N TYR A 203 -1.50 -78.02 34.62
CA TYR A 203 -0.36 -78.69 33.95
C TYR A 203 0.99 -78.01 34.25
N ARG A 204 1.07 -77.18 35.33
CA ARG A 204 2.32 -76.56 35.72
C ARG A 204 3.53 -77.50 35.82
N GLY A 205 3.32 -78.70 36.39
CA GLY A 205 4.41 -79.67 36.60
C GLY A 205 4.82 -80.44 35.35
N GLN A 206 4.09 -80.30 34.24
CA GLN A 206 4.35 -80.93 32.95
C GLN A 206 5.20 -80.07 32.03
N VAL A 207 5.23 -78.72 32.24
CA VAL A 207 6.01 -77.83 31.44
C VAL A 207 7.18 -77.32 32.25
N GLN A 208 8.39 -77.76 31.87
CA GLN A 208 9.64 -77.37 32.53
C GLN A 208 9.99 -75.95 32.05
N GLY A 209 10.03 -74.95 32.98
CA GLY A 209 10.30 -73.61 32.70
C GLY A 209 10.12 -72.69 33.89
N LEU A 210 10.38 -71.31 33.63
CA LEU A 210 10.22 -70.27 34.64
C LEU A 210 8.90 -69.57 34.46
N ILE A 211 8.18 -69.37 35.58
CA ILE A 211 6.89 -68.63 35.61
C ILE A 211 7.23 -67.11 35.69
N HIS A 212 6.76 -66.37 34.76
CA HIS A 212 6.95 -64.90 34.75
C HIS A 212 5.71 -64.13 35.14
N ASP A 213 4.52 -64.71 34.86
CA ASP A 213 3.27 -64.02 35.12
C ASP A 213 2.12 -65.04 35.29
N GLN A 214 1.00 -64.56 35.80
CA GLN A 214 -0.21 -65.38 36.00
C GLN A 214 -1.45 -64.54 35.60
N SER A 215 -2.45 -65.17 34.97
CA SER A 215 -3.71 -64.51 34.63
C SER A 215 -4.42 -64.00 35.90
N SER A 216 -5.25 -63.00 35.81
CA SER A 216 -6.04 -62.45 36.94
C SER A 216 -6.92 -63.45 37.62
N THR A 217 -7.36 -64.51 36.94
CA THR A 217 -8.17 -65.61 37.49
C THR A 217 -7.31 -66.74 38.05
N GLY A 218 -5.99 -66.71 37.88
CA GLY A 218 -5.08 -67.79 38.31
C GLY A 218 -5.11 -69.05 37.47
N SER A 219 -5.93 -69.08 36.41
CA SER A 219 -6.16 -70.30 35.61
C SER A 219 -5.09 -70.55 34.53
N THR A 220 -4.27 -69.48 34.19
CA THR A 220 -3.24 -69.59 33.19
C THR A 220 -1.93 -69.05 33.76
N LEU A 221 -0.84 -69.79 33.58
CA LEU A 221 0.52 -69.39 33.93
C LEU A 221 1.29 -69.08 32.67
N PHE A 222 1.97 -67.92 32.64
CA PHE A 222 2.86 -67.63 31.56
C PHE A 222 4.26 -68.13 31.87
N ILE A 223 4.61 -69.21 31.22
CA ILE A 223 5.82 -69.98 31.47
C ILE A 223 6.84 -69.72 30.31
N GLU A 224 8.06 -69.34 30.67
CA GLU A 224 9.21 -69.42 29.80
C GLU A 224 9.77 -70.85 29.75
N PRO A 225 9.61 -71.59 28.65
CA PRO A 225 10.13 -72.94 28.57
C PRO A 225 11.65 -72.98 28.72
N MET A 226 12.18 -73.97 29.40
CA MET A 226 13.61 -74.13 29.66
C MET A 226 14.47 -74.11 28.37
N ALA A 227 13.88 -74.57 27.27
CA ALA A 227 14.54 -74.62 25.95
C ALA A 227 14.91 -73.25 25.40
N ILE A 228 14.22 -72.16 25.84
CA ILE A 228 14.47 -70.77 25.34
C ILE A 228 15.01 -69.83 26.42
N VAL A 229 15.15 -70.30 27.70
CA VAL A 229 15.71 -69.45 28.78
C VAL A 229 17.07 -68.80 28.39
N LYS A 230 17.94 -69.60 27.81
CA LYS A 230 19.25 -69.10 27.33
C LYS A 230 19.05 -68.01 26.25
N LEU A 231 18.20 -68.27 25.26
CA LEU A 231 17.95 -67.34 24.15
C LEU A 231 17.35 -66.01 24.63
N ASN A 232 16.37 -66.05 25.57
CA ASN A 232 15.80 -64.89 26.20
C ASN A 232 16.84 -64.11 27.04
N ASN A 233 17.78 -64.82 27.71
CA ASN A 233 18.91 -64.13 28.40
C ASN A 233 19.85 -63.45 27.43
N ASP A 234 20.21 -64.14 26.32
CA ASP A 234 21.03 -63.57 25.25
C ASP A 234 20.34 -62.33 24.62
N LEU A 235 19.01 -62.35 24.40
CA LEU A 235 18.25 -61.22 23.92
C LEU A 235 18.33 -60.03 24.87
N LYS A 236 18.12 -60.30 26.18
CA LYS A 236 18.18 -59.25 27.21
C LYS A 236 19.56 -58.61 27.27
N GLU A 237 20.64 -59.39 27.14
CA GLU A 237 22.01 -58.91 27.06
C GLU A 237 22.21 -58.04 25.81
N LEU A 238 21.69 -58.45 24.66
CA LEU A 238 21.80 -57.71 23.42
C LEU A 238 21.00 -56.38 23.45
N TYR A 239 19.82 -56.37 24.02
CA TYR A 239 19.05 -55.11 24.22
C TYR A 239 19.81 -54.16 25.16
N ALA A 240 20.46 -54.66 26.22
CA ALA A 240 21.28 -53.83 27.07
C ALA A 240 22.47 -53.22 26.29
N LYS A 241 23.15 -54.04 25.46
CA LYS A 241 24.24 -53.60 24.57
C LYS A 241 23.74 -52.62 23.52
N GLU A 242 22.53 -52.79 22.98
CA GLU A 242 21.91 -51.82 22.06
C GLU A 242 21.75 -50.46 22.74
N GLN A 243 21.21 -50.43 23.97
CA GLN A 243 21.02 -49.20 24.73
C GLN A 243 22.37 -48.52 25.07
N GLU A 244 23.38 -49.30 25.45
CA GLU A 244 24.73 -48.79 25.67
C GLU A 244 25.35 -48.18 24.41
N GLU A 245 25.22 -48.85 23.24
CA GLU A 245 25.72 -48.33 21.98
C GLU A 245 24.97 -47.08 21.52
N ILE A 246 23.65 -46.98 21.76
CA ILE A 246 22.86 -45.77 21.51
C ILE A 246 23.40 -44.60 22.34
N GLN A 247 23.75 -44.82 23.62
CA GLN A 247 24.37 -43.77 24.46
C GLN A 247 25.73 -43.31 23.90
N VAL A 248 26.52 -44.24 23.36
CA VAL A 248 27.82 -43.90 22.71
C VAL A 248 27.58 -43.06 21.48
N ILE A 249 26.60 -43.40 20.63
CA ILE A 249 26.25 -42.66 19.44
C ILE A 249 25.82 -41.25 19.82
N LEU A 250 24.93 -41.09 20.82
CA LEU A 250 24.45 -39.79 21.29
C LEU A 250 25.60 -38.94 21.88
N ALA A 251 26.52 -39.56 22.61
CA ALA A 251 27.70 -38.90 23.16
C ALA A 251 28.61 -38.35 22.05
N ASN A 252 28.93 -39.22 21.05
CA ASN A 252 29.75 -38.81 19.91
C ASN A 252 29.16 -37.64 19.12
N LEU A 253 27.85 -37.70 18.80
CA LEU A 253 27.12 -36.61 18.13
C LEU A 253 27.11 -35.34 18.98
N SER A 254 26.98 -35.47 20.30
CA SER A 254 27.01 -34.33 21.22
C SER A 254 28.42 -33.72 21.29
N GLU A 255 29.48 -34.53 21.29
CA GLU A 255 30.89 -34.04 21.25
C GLU A 255 31.17 -33.31 19.93
N GLU A 256 30.67 -33.81 18.79
CA GLU A 256 30.80 -33.14 17.51
C GLU A 256 30.03 -31.82 17.50
N ALA A 257 28.80 -31.80 17.99
CA ALA A 257 27.99 -30.56 18.11
C ALA A 257 28.64 -29.53 19.05
N ALA A 258 29.32 -30.00 20.12
CA ALA A 258 30.01 -29.12 21.06
C ALA A 258 31.21 -28.37 20.43
N GLN A 259 31.80 -28.87 19.36
CA GLN A 259 32.89 -28.19 18.64
C GLN A 259 32.40 -26.94 17.92
N TYR A 260 31.11 -26.86 17.58
CA TYR A 260 30.48 -25.78 16.82
C TYR A 260 29.48 -24.98 17.65
N ILE A 261 29.62 -24.94 18.97
CA ILE A 261 28.64 -24.35 19.86
C ILE A 261 28.44 -22.83 19.63
N GLU A 262 29.52 -22.12 19.26
CA GLU A 262 29.46 -20.68 19.01
C GLU A 262 28.73 -20.40 17.68
N GLU A 263 28.99 -21.19 16.64
CA GLU A 263 28.30 -21.08 15.36
C GLU A 263 26.82 -21.39 15.53
N ILE A 264 26.47 -22.46 16.23
CA ILE A 264 25.07 -22.83 16.56
C ILE A 264 24.39 -21.67 17.34
N ARG A 265 25.10 -21.02 18.26
CA ARG A 265 24.61 -19.88 19.03
C ARG A 265 24.35 -18.66 18.15
N VAL A 266 25.26 -18.35 17.23
CA VAL A 266 25.13 -17.26 16.26
C VAL A 266 23.95 -17.53 15.34
N ASP A 267 23.83 -18.74 14.79
CA ASP A 267 22.71 -19.13 13.94
C ASP A 267 21.37 -18.97 14.65
N TYR A 268 21.28 -19.46 15.88
CA TYR A 268 20.05 -19.35 16.66
C TYR A 268 19.64 -17.90 16.93
N ARG A 269 20.61 -17.03 17.25
CA ARG A 269 20.37 -15.58 17.43
C ARG A 269 19.96 -14.92 16.13
N SER A 270 20.74 -15.14 15.06
CA SER A 270 20.48 -14.53 13.76
C SER A 270 19.10 -14.93 13.19
N LEU A 271 18.73 -16.22 13.31
CA LEU A 271 17.41 -16.70 12.90
C LEU A 271 16.29 -16.06 13.73
N THR A 272 16.50 -15.92 15.04
CA THR A 272 15.53 -15.29 15.94
C THR A 272 15.35 -13.81 15.64
N ASP A 273 16.46 -13.09 15.42
CA ASP A 273 16.44 -11.66 15.09
C ASP A 273 15.80 -11.44 13.71
N LEU A 274 16.14 -12.25 12.72
CA LEU A 274 15.52 -12.21 11.40
C LEU A 274 14.02 -12.49 11.48
N ASP A 275 13.57 -13.50 12.23
CA ASP A 275 12.14 -13.78 12.40
C ASP A 275 11.40 -12.57 12.98
N PHE A 276 11.97 -11.93 14.02
CA PHE A 276 11.41 -10.71 14.59
C PHE A 276 11.37 -9.55 13.59
N ILE A 277 12.42 -9.37 12.78
CA ILE A 277 12.48 -8.32 11.75
C ILE A 277 11.44 -8.60 10.65
N PHE A 278 11.37 -9.85 10.19
CA PHE A 278 10.41 -10.26 9.16
C PHE A 278 8.96 -10.23 9.65
N ALA A 279 8.70 -10.49 10.93
CA ALA A 279 7.37 -10.31 11.53
C ALA A 279 6.93 -8.83 11.45
N ARG A 280 7.83 -7.86 11.69
CA ARG A 280 7.53 -6.42 11.51
C ARG A 280 7.23 -6.09 10.04
N GLY A 281 8.02 -6.62 9.10
CA GLY A 281 7.78 -6.46 7.67
C GLY A 281 6.46 -7.08 7.21
N ALA A 282 6.13 -8.29 7.69
CA ALA A 282 4.87 -8.97 7.39
C ALA A 282 3.65 -8.23 7.95
N LEU A 283 3.74 -7.70 9.17
CA LEU A 283 2.71 -6.85 9.76
C LEU A 283 2.49 -5.58 8.93
N ALA A 284 3.58 -4.96 8.44
CA ALA A 284 3.47 -3.79 7.57
C ALA A 284 2.70 -4.10 6.27
N ILE A 285 2.93 -5.27 5.67
CA ILE A 285 2.20 -5.72 4.47
C ILE A 285 0.72 -5.95 4.79
N SER A 286 0.41 -6.68 5.88
CA SER A 286 -0.96 -7.00 6.26
C SER A 286 -1.80 -5.76 6.53
N MET A 287 -1.20 -4.70 7.10
CA MET A 287 -1.84 -3.42 7.40
C MET A 287 -1.78 -2.43 6.22
N ARG A 288 -1.12 -2.74 5.11
CA ARG A 288 -0.80 -1.80 4.02
C ARG A 288 -0.16 -0.54 4.58
N ALA A 289 0.84 -0.72 5.42
CA ALA A 289 1.52 0.32 6.15
C ALA A 289 2.72 0.86 5.37
N SER A 290 3.02 2.16 5.55
CA SER A 290 4.19 2.83 5.00
C SER A 290 5.18 3.23 6.11
N ARG A 291 6.45 3.40 5.75
CA ARG A 291 7.48 3.88 6.67
C ARG A 291 7.23 5.35 7.02
N PRO A 292 7.05 5.72 8.30
CA PRO A 292 6.96 7.11 8.69
C PRO A 292 8.34 7.79 8.67
N LEU A 293 8.35 9.10 8.37
CA LEU A 293 9.49 9.96 8.59
C LEU A 293 9.50 10.37 10.08
N LEU A 294 10.66 10.27 10.73
CA LEU A 294 10.77 10.57 12.17
C LEU A 294 11.53 11.87 12.39
N ASN A 295 11.06 12.67 13.36
CA ASN A 295 11.68 13.93 13.75
C ASN A 295 11.71 14.10 15.28
N GLU A 296 12.56 15.00 15.78
CA GLU A 296 12.64 15.41 17.19
C GLU A 296 12.05 16.81 17.45
N GLU A 297 11.49 17.43 16.41
CA GLU A 297 10.96 18.81 16.44
C GLU A 297 9.49 18.86 16.92
N GLY A 298 8.91 17.72 17.17
CA GLY A 298 7.53 17.61 17.65
C GLY A 298 6.49 17.78 16.54
N ARG A 299 6.85 17.58 15.25
CA ARG A 299 5.92 17.64 14.13
C ARG A 299 5.26 16.29 13.89
N ILE A 300 3.94 16.31 13.78
CA ILE A 300 3.13 15.17 13.33
C ILE A 300 2.41 15.61 12.07
N ARG A 301 2.56 14.85 10.99
CA ARG A 301 1.81 15.00 9.75
C ARG A 301 1.39 13.62 9.24
N ILE A 302 0.20 13.20 9.58
CA ILE A 302 -0.37 11.92 9.15
C ILE A 302 -1.24 12.19 7.93
N ARG A 303 -0.98 11.48 6.85
CA ARG A 303 -1.75 11.53 5.61
C ARG A 303 -2.56 10.25 5.47
N GLU A 304 -3.87 10.36 5.29
CA GLU A 304 -4.76 9.21 5.07
C GLU A 304 -4.53 8.06 6.08
N GLY A 305 -4.34 8.41 7.35
CA GLY A 305 -4.11 7.43 8.41
C GLY A 305 -5.35 6.60 8.72
N ARG A 306 -5.21 5.28 8.73
CA ARG A 306 -6.29 4.32 9.02
C ARG A 306 -6.01 3.65 10.35
N HIS A 307 -6.98 3.66 11.25
CA HIS A 307 -6.79 2.98 12.54
C HIS A 307 -6.58 1.46 12.34
N PRO A 308 -5.45 0.87 12.77
CA PRO A 308 -5.04 -0.48 12.40
C PRO A 308 -5.95 -1.60 12.94
N LEU A 309 -6.73 -1.32 13.98
CA LEU A 309 -7.65 -2.28 14.59
C LEU A 309 -9.08 -2.22 14.04
N LEU A 310 -9.36 -1.30 13.10
CA LEU A 310 -10.66 -1.23 12.42
C LEU A 310 -10.65 -2.06 11.13
N ASP A 311 -11.84 -2.45 10.68
CA ASP A 311 -11.99 -3.19 9.42
C ASP A 311 -11.41 -2.37 8.24
N PRO A 312 -10.38 -2.87 7.53
CA PRO A 312 -9.74 -2.16 6.44
C PRO A 312 -10.66 -1.74 5.28
N LYS A 313 -11.83 -2.37 5.17
CA LYS A 313 -12.84 -2.06 4.14
C LYS A 313 -13.78 -0.93 4.54
N LYS A 314 -13.91 -0.67 5.83
CA LYS A 314 -14.87 0.29 6.40
C LYS A 314 -14.19 1.51 7.02
N VAL A 315 -12.93 1.40 7.39
CA VAL A 315 -12.19 2.49 8.01
C VAL A 315 -12.06 3.67 7.05
N VAL A 316 -12.46 4.85 7.52
CA VAL A 316 -12.26 6.11 6.80
C VAL A 316 -10.90 6.68 7.19
N PRO A 317 -10.04 7.00 6.22
CA PRO A 317 -8.74 7.58 6.51
C PRO A 317 -8.87 9.01 7.03
N ILE A 318 -8.01 9.38 7.99
CA ILE A 318 -7.92 10.73 8.55
C ILE A 318 -6.57 11.37 8.19
N THR A 319 -6.59 12.68 7.94
CA THR A 319 -5.38 13.49 7.79
C THR A 319 -5.26 14.41 8.98
N VAL A 320 -4.10 14.36 9.67
CA VAL A 320 -3.86 15.14 10.90
C VAL A 320 -2.51 15.81 10.83
N THR A 321 -2.47 17.10 11.18
CA THR A 321 -1.23 17.86 11.35
C THR A 321 -1.21 18.50 12.74
N ILE A 322 -0.05 18.54 13.38
CA ILE A 322 0.20 19.27 14.64
C ILE A 322 1.70 19.49 14.82
N GLY A 323 2.08 20.62 15.43
CA GLY A 323 3.47 20.94 15.75
C GLY A 323 4.19 21.75 14.69
N GLU A 324 3.49 22.23 13.67
CA GLU A 324 3.99 23.15 12.63
C GLU A 324 3.39 24.55 12.88
N ASP A 325 2.14 24.78 12.51
CA ASP A 325 1.43 26.05 12.67
C ASP A 325 0.81 26.21 14.08
N PHE A 326 0.47 25.09 14.71
CA PHE A 326 -0.16 25.03 16.01
C PHE A 326 0.35 23.85 16.85
N THR A 327 0.28 24.01 18.18
CA THR A 327 0.72 22.99 19.15
C THR A 327 -0.44 22.31 19.84
N LEU A 328 -1.64 22.86 19.75
CA LEU A 328 -2.86 22.37 20.37
C LEU A 328 -3.97 22.23 19.34
N LEU A 329 -4.58 21.05 19.26
CA LEU A 329 -5.72 20.75 18.38
C LEU A 329 -6.95 20.38 19.21
N ILE A 330 -8.04 21.15 19.05
CA ILE A 330 -9.32 20.92 19.72
C ILE A 330 -10.31 20.31 18.74
N ILE A 331 -10.72 19.05 18.98
CA ILE A 331 -11.60 18.30 18.10
C ILE A 331 -13.02 18.32 18.66
N SER A 332 -13.96 18.85 17.91
CA SER A 332 -15.37 18.91 18.25
C SER A 332 -16.23 18.06 17.29
N GLY A 333 -17.51 17.94 17.57
CA GLY A 333 -18.46 17.16 16.75
C GLY A 333 -19.28 16.14 17.57
N PRO A 334 -20.18 15.37 16.94
CA PRO A 334 -21.06 14.42 17.62
C PRO A 334 -20.30 13.25 18.26
N TYR A 335 -20.90 12.59 19.24
CA TYR A 335 -20.31 11.44 19.94
C TYR A 335 -19.89 10.31 19.00
N THR A 336 -20.72 10.02 18.01
CA THR A 336 -20.50 8.95 17.04
C THR A 336 -19.52 9.32 15.92
N GLY A 337 -19.00 10.55 15.88
CA GLY A 337 -18.22 11.12 14.78
C GLY A 337 -16.79 10.58 14.63
N GLY A 338 -16.28 9.80 15.59
CA GLY A 338 -14.94 9.23 15.53
C GLY A 338 -13.85 10.07 16.24
N LYS A 339 -14.21 11.01 17.12
CA LYS A 339 -13.28 11.85 17.89
C LYS A 339 -12.25 11.04 18.67
N THR A 340 -12.72 10.12 19.51
CA THR A 340 -11.87 9.20 20.30
C THR A 340 -10.97 8.35 19.44
N VAL A 341 -11.49 7.86 18.30
CA VAL A 341 -10.72 7.06 17.33
C VAL A 341 -9.61 7.89 16.71
N SER A 342 -9.86 9.15 16.40
CA SER A 342 -8.83 10.06 15.86
C SER A 342 -7.68 10.28 16.86
N LEU A 343 -7.98 10.52 18.13
CA LEU A 343 -6.99 10.63 19.22
C LEU A 343 -6.18 9.33 19.34
N LYS A 344 -6.87 8.19 19.42
CA LYS A 344 -6.22 6.87 19.52
C LYS A 344 -5.32 6.60 18.33
N THR A 345 -5.76 6.95 17.11
CA THR A 345 -4.98 6.76 15.89
C THR A 345 -3.65 7.50 15.97
N VAL A 346 -3.66 8.78 16.31
CA VAL A 346 -2.44 9.59 16.41
C VAL A 346 -1.50 9.04 17.49
N GLY A 347 -2.02 8.78 18.70
CA GLY A 347 -1.23 8.24 19.80
C GLY A 347 -0.64 6.87 19.46
N LEU A 348 -1.43 5.97 18.88
CA LEU A 348 -1.01 4.62 18.49
C LEU A 348 0.06 4.67 17.40
N PHE A 349 -0.08 5.55 16.38
CA PHE A 349 0.91 5.72 15.34
C PHE A 349 2.25 6.20 15.87
N CYS A 350 2.26 7.13 16.82
CA CYS A 350 3.49 7.55 17.50
C CYS A 350 4.16 6.37 18.23
N LEU A 351 3.38 5.55 18.95
CA LEU A 351 3.89 4.35 19.61
C LEU A 351 4.44 3.33 18.62
N MET A 352 3.72 3.06 17.53
CA MET A 352 4.14 2.15 16.45
C MET A 352 5.43 2.65 15.78
N GLY A 353 5.46 3.92 15.37
CA GLY A 353 6.62 4.55 14.75
C GLY A 353 7.86 4.47 15.63
N GLN A 354 7.74 4.78 16.93
CA GLN A 354 8.81 4.70 17.93
C GLN A 354 9.22 3.25 18.28
N SER A 355 8.44 2.26 17.85
CA SER A 355 8.78 0.84 17.98
C SER A 355 9.43 0.25 16.71
N GLY A 356 9.70 1.07 15.70
CA GLY A 356 10.23 0.60 14.42
C GLY A 356 9.19 -0.09 13.54
N LEU A 357 7.89 0.04 13.85
CA LEU A 357 6.80 -0.46 13.04
C LEU A 357 6.39 0.58 11.99
N HIS A 358 6.01 0.13 10.81
CA HIS A 358 5.34 0.98 9.83
C HIS A 358 3.90 1.28 10.26
N ILE A 359 3.34 2.36 9.75
CA ILE A 359 1.98 2.83 10.08
C ILE A 359 1.06 2.74 8.86
N PRO A 360 -0.22 2.35 9.01
CA PRO A 360 -1.19 2.31 7.92
C PRO A 360 -1.65 3.73 7.53
N ALA A 361 -0.75 4.49 6.91
CA ALA A 361 -0.93 5.85 6.47
C ALA A 361 -0.34 6.06 5.07
N GLY A 362 -0.67 7.17 4.42
CA GLY A 362 -0.09 7.56 3.15
C GLY A 362 1.41 7.85 3.25
N ASP A 363 2.11 7.69 2.14
CA ASP A 363 3.55 7.95 2.05
C ASP A 363 3.92 9.36 2.51
N ARG A 364 5.13 9.48 3.06
CA ARG A 364 5.66 10.74 3.62
C ARG A 364 4.85 11.25 4.82
N SER A 365 4.15 10.37 5.53
CA SER A 365 3.65 10.71 6.86
C SER A 365 4.80 10.90 7.82
N GLU A 366 4.73 11.95 8.65
CA GLU A 366 5.78 12.36 9.57
C GLU A 366 5.31 12.22 11.02
N LEU A 367 6.15 11.67 11.89
CA LEU A 367 5.87 11.48 13.30
C LEU A 367 7.01 12.02 14.15
N ALA A 368 6.65 12.67 15.24
CA ALA A 368 7.63 13.09 16.24
C ALA A 368 8.00 11.95 17.21
N VAL A 369 9.23 11.96 17.67
CA VAL A 369 9.71 11.08 18.74
C VAL A 369 9.47 11.75 20.09
N PHE A 370 8.50 11.23 20.83
CA PHE A 370 8.15 11.73 22.15
C PHE A 370 8.84 10.94 23.26
N HIS A 371 9.27 11.63 24.31
CA HIS A 371 9.75 10.99 25.53
C HIS A 371 8.62 10.26 26.26
N GLN A 372 7.47 10.90 26.34
CA GLN A 372 6.27 10.35 26.97
C GLN A 372 5.03 10.70 26.14
N ILE A 373 4.09 9.77 26.12
CA ILE A 373 2.73 9.99 25.61
C ILE A 373 1.79 9.77 26.76
N TYR A 374 0.96 10.77 27.03
CA TYR A 374 -0.06 10.72 28.07
C TYR A 374 -1.43 10.68 27.43
N ALA A 375 -2.28 9.78 27.90
CA ALA A 375 -3.63 9.64 27.40
C ALA A 375 -4.63 9.62 28.55
N ASP A 376 -5.58 10.53 28.48
CA ASP A 376 -6.79 10.50 29.30
C ASP A 376 -7.96 10.20 28.37
N ILE A 377 -8.19 8.91 28.11
CA ILE A 377 -9.13 8.38 27.12
C ILE A 377 -9.92 7.24 27.76
N GLY A 378 -11.22 7.21 27.50
CA GLY A 378 -12.15 6.14 27.90
C GLY A 378 -12.90 6.42 29.20
N ASP A 379 -14.14 5.94 29.23
CA ASP A 379 -15.00 5.95 30.43
C ASP A 379 -14.53 4.87 31.39
N GLU A 380 -14.06 5.25 32.56
CA GLU A 380 -13.85 4.33 33.68
C GLU A 380 -15.22 3.95 34.29
N GLN A 381 -16.14 3.37 33.51
CA GLN A 381 -17.42 2.84 33.97
C GLN A 381 -17.27 1.47 34.65
N SER A 382 -16.21 1.25 35.40
CA SER A 382 -16.14 0.06 36.24
C SER A 382 -16.95 0.30 37.51
N ILE A 383 -17.98 -0.50 37.69
CA ILE A 383 -18.87 -0.54 38.88
C ILE A 383 -18.04 -0.69 40.18
N GLU A 384 -16.80 -1.12 40.12
CA GLU A 384 -15.90 -1.37 41.24
C GLU A 384 -15.18 -0.10 41.79
N GLN A 385 -15.16 1.02 41.01
CA GLN A 385 -14.53 2.27 41.49
C GLN A 385 -15.60 3.30 41.86
N SER A 386 -15.74 3.55 43.12
CA SER A 386 -16.70 4.49 43.78
C SER A 386 -16.40 5.99 43.55
N LEU A 387 -15.42 6.31 42.68
CA LEU A 387 -15.07 7.69 42.33
C LEU A 387 -15.95 8.15 41.13
N SER A 388 -16.44 9.39 41.20
CA SER A 388 -17.13 10.03 40.05
C SER A 388 -16.19 10.05 38.85
N THR A 389 -16.75 9.90 37.66
CA THR A 389 -16.03 9.94 36.36
C THR A 389 -15.10 11.15 36.28
N PHE A 390 -15.57 12.33 36.71
CA PHE A 390 -14.78 13.56 36.77
C PHE A 390 -13.54 13.43 37.69
N SER A 391 -13.70 12.86 38.90
CA SER A 391 -12.59 12.67 39.83
C SER A 391 -11.52 11.74 39.30
N SER A 392 -11.90 10.69 38.59
CA SER A 392 -10.97 9.74 37.95
C SER A 392 -10.13 10.43 36.87
N HIS A 393 -10.78 11.20 35.97
CA HIS A 393 -10.10 12.01 34.96
C HIS A 393 -9.14 13.01 35.58
N MET A 394 -9.59 13.80 36.57
CA MET A 394 -8.76 14.78 37.23
C MET A 394 -7.56 14.16 37.95
N THR A 395 -7.73 13.04 38.64
CA THR A 395 -6.63 12.31 39.28
C THR A 395 -5.58 11.88 38.24
N ASN A 396 -6.01 11.36 37.11
CA ASN A 396 -5.11 10.97 36.03
C ASN A 396 -4.36 12.19 35.47
N ILE A 397 -5.09 13.27 35.15
CA ILE A 397 -4.53 14.52 34.63
C ILE A 397 -3.49 15.10 35.62
N VAL A 398 -3.81 15.23 36.91
CA VAL A 398 -2.88 15.72 37.96
C VAL A 398 -1.63 14.84 38.03
N SER A 399 -1.76 13.52 37.86
CA SER A 399 -0.64 12.58 37.93
C SER A 399 0.41 12.82 36.86
N PHE A 400 0.02 13.22 35.65
CA PHE A 400 0.95 13.46 34.56
C PHE A 400 1.31 14.94 34.32
N LEU A 401 0.47 15.91 34.70
CA LEU A 401 0.81 17.34 34.57
C LEU A 401 2.11 17.72 35.28
N LYS A 402 2.44 17.01 36.37
CA LYS A 402 3.72 17.19 37.10
C LYS A 402 4.94 16.61 36.37
N LYS A 403 4.74 15.74 35.36
CA LYS A 403 5.80 14.97 34.69
C LYS A 403 5.93 15.35 33.22
N VAL A 404 4.95 16.05 32.68
CA VAL A 404 4.91 16.41 31.25
C VAL A 404 6.01 17.41 30.93
N ASP A 405 6.69 17.23 29.80
CA ASP A 405 7.76 18.08 29.29
C ASP A 405 7.45 18.50 27.82
N GLU A 406 8.30 19.33 27.24
CA GLU A 406 8.16 19.85 25.87
C GLU A 406 8.19 18.76 24.78
N ARG A 407 8.78 17.60 25.10
CA ARG A 407 8.85 16.41 24.24
C ARG A 407 7.78 15.38 24.60
N SER A 408 6.66 15.83 25.16
CA SER A 408 5.50 14.99 25.48
C SER A 408 4.35 15.24 24.50
N LEU A 409 3.57 14.18 24.25
CA LEU A 409 2.27 14.25 23.59
C LEU A 409 1.17 13.99 24.62
N VAL A 410 0.17 14.86 24.66
CA VAL A 410 -0.96 14.74 25.58
C VAL A 410 -2.26 14.61 24.80
N LEU A 411 -3.05 13.58 25.13
CA LEU A 411 -4.30 13.25 24.48
C LEU A 411 -5.42 13.24 25.51
N PHE A 412 -6.41 14.12 25.33
CA PHE A 412 -7.59 14.23 26.19
C PHE A 412 -8.85 13.84 25.43
N ASP A 413 -9.62 12.94 25.99
CA ASP A 413 -10.97 12.65 25.50
C ASP A 413 -11.99 13.25 26.45
N GLU A 414 -12.91 14.08 25.91
CA GLU A 414 -13.96 14.77 26.64
C GLU A 414 -13.48 15.57 27.88
N LEU A 415 -12.43 16.36 27.69
CA LEU A 415 -11.81 17.13 28.76
C LEU A 415 -12.83 18.04 29.48
N GLY A 416 -12.93 17.91 30.80
CA GLY A 416 -13.85 18.68 31.65
C GLY A 416 -15.25 18.07 31.79
N ALA A 417 -15.55 16.93 31.16
CA ALA A 417 -16.85 16.28 31.27
C ALA A 417 -17.09 15.70 32.68
N GLY A 418 -18.34 15.53 33.06
CA GLY A 418 -18.75 14.90 34.30
C GLY A 418 -18.89 15.86 35.52
N THR A 419 -18.83 17.19 35.31
CA THR A 419 -19.13 18.23 36.31
C THR A 419 -20.06 19.30 35.73
N ASP A 420 -20.29 20.39 36.41
CA ASP A 420 -20.99 21.56 35.88
C ASP A 420 -20.32 22.02 34.56
N PRO A 421 -21.10 22.21 33.48
CA PRO A 421 -20.54 22.54 32.16
C PRO A 421 -19.67 23.81 32.16
N THR A 422 -20.03 24.83 32.95
CA THR A 422 -19.30 26.11 33.04
C THR A 422 -17.98 25.92 33.74
N GLU A 423 -17.97 25.21 34.88
CA GLU A 423 -16.76 24.87 35.62
C GLU A 423 -15.86 23.93 34.83
N GLY A 424 -16.44 22.93 34.19
CA GLY A 424 -15.72 21.97 33.33
C GLY A 424 -15.01 22.65 32.17
N ALA A 425 -15.70 23.56 31.48
CA ALA A 425 -15.13 24.34 30.39
C ALA A 425 -14.00 25.26 30.87
N ALA A 426 -14.18 25.98 32.00
CA ALA A 426 -13.15 26.84 32.55
C ALA A 426 -11.88 26.09 32.98
N LEU A 427 -12.03 24.92 33.62
CA LEU A 427 -10.92 24.04 33.99
C LEU A 427 -10.19 23.52 32.75
N ALA A 428 -10.95 23.05 31.74
CA ALA A 428 -10.40 22.55 30.51
C ALA A 428 -9.55 23.61 29.77
N ILE A 429 -10.08 24.85 29.63
CA ILE A 429 -9.34 25.97 29.02
C ILE A 429 -8.07 26.26 29.82
N SER A 430 -8.13 26.27 31.16
CA SER A 430 -6.96 26.53 31.99
C SER A 430 -5.89 25.47 31.85
N ILE A 431 -6.25 24.18 31.79
CA ILE A 431 -5.32 23.06 31.57
C ILE A 431 -4.68 23.16 30.18
N LEU A 432 -5.50 23.37 29.15
CA LEU A 432 -5.02 23.46 27.75
C LEU A 432 -4.12 24.69 27.55
N SER A 433 -4.47 25.85 28.15
CA SER A 433 -3.65 27.07 28.11
C SER A 433 -2.30 26.85 28.78
N HIS A 434 -2.26 26.16 29.92
CA HIS A 434 -1.00 25.82 30.63
C HIS A 434 -0.10 24.93 29.74
N LEU A 435 -0.64 23.92 29.07
CA LEU A 435 0.11 23.04 28.16
C LEU A 435 0.58 23.78 26.92
N HIS A 436 -0.31 24.61 26.34
CA HIS A 436 -0.01 25.41 25.16
C HIS A 436 1.12 26.40 25.38
N GLN A 437 1.10 27.15 26.53
CA GLN A 437 2.15 28.08 26.89
C GLN A 437 3.53 27.42 27.04
N ARG A 438 3.56 26.14 27.36
CA ARG A 438 4.79 25.32 27.43
C ARG A 438 5.16 24.65 26.10
N GLY A 439 4.42 24.91 25.03
CA GLY A 439 4.68 24.33 23.70
C GLY A 439 4.46 22.83 23.64
N ILE A 440 3.70 22.23 24.55
CA ILE A 440 3.45 20.78 24.60
C ILE A 440 2.41 20.40 23.57
N ARG A 441 2.72 19.38 22.73
CA ARG A 441 1.79 18.92 21.71
C ARG A 441 0.59 18.26 22.38
N THR A 442 -0.59 18.84 22.13
CA THR A 442 -1.81 18.42 22.83
C THR A 442 -2.96 18.26 21.83
N MET A 443 -3.72 17.19 21.96
CA MET A 443 -4.99 17.01 21.27
C MET A 443 -6.08 16.79 22.31
N ALA A 444 -7.19 17.47 22.15
CA ALA A 444 -8.32 17.36 23.08
C ALA A 444 -9.64 17.22 22.30
N THR A 445 -10.52 16.35 22.75
CA THR A 445 -11.90 16.33 22.27
C THR A 445 -12.81 17.07 23.25
N THR A 446 -13.86 17.70 22.75
CA THR A 446 -14.81 18.44 23.58
C THR A 446 -16.20 18.53 22.95
N HIS A 447 -17.18 18.78 23.81
CA HIS A 447 -18.54 19.20 23.43
C HIS A 447 -18.82 20.66 23.82
N TYR A 448 -17.90 21.33 24.55
CA TYR A 448 -18.08 22.69 25.03
C TYR A 448 -17.83 23.72 23.91
N SER A 449 -18.78 24.67 23.76
CA SER A 449 -18.66 25.76 22.79
C SER A 449 -17.55 26.74 23.15
N GLU A 450 -17.28 26.93 24.47
CA GLU A 450 -16.24 27.81 25.01
C GLU A 450 -14.84 27.39 24.55
N LEU A 451 -14.57 26.08 24.44
CA LEU A 451 -13.30 25.57 23.93
C LEU A 451 -13.12 25.83 22.44
N LYS A 452 -14.23 25.81 21.65
CA LYS A 452 -14.18 26.17 20.24
C LYS A 452 -13.83 27.65 20.05
N VAL A 453 -14.44 28.54 20.88
CA VAL A 453 -14.11 29.97 20.92
C VAL A 453 -12.68 30.22 21.35
N TYR A 454 -12.20 29.51 22.39
CA TYR A 454 -10.83 29.56 22.83
C TYR A 454 -9.84 29.25 21.70
N ALA A 455 -10.11 28.23 20.89
CA ALA A 455 -9.25 27.89 19.76
C ALA A 455 -9.29 28.94 18.63
N LEU A 456 -10.43 29.57 18.38
CA LEU A 456 -10.54 30.65 17.41
C LEU A 456 -9.82 31.94 17.82
N SER A 457 -9.72 32.19 19.14
CA SER A 457 -9.16 33.44 19.70
C SER A 457 -7.69 33.33 20.11
N THR A 458 -7.11 32.11 20.12
CA THR A 458 -5.75 31.90 20.64
C THR A 458 -4.79 31.44 19.53
N PRO A 459 -3.79 32.26 19.16
CA PRO A 459 -2.78 31.86 18.17
C PRO A 459 -2.05 30.57 18.58
N GLY A 460 -1.83 29.64 17.62
CA GLY A 460 -1.18 28.36 17.89
C GLY A 460 -2.09 27.29 18.52
N VAL A 461 -3.39 27.58 18.62
CA VAL A 461 -4.46 26.62 18.95
C VAL A 461 -5.38 26.51 17.74
N GLU A 462 -5.71 25.30 17.31
CA GLU A 462 -6.51 25.08 16.11
C GLU A 462 -7.75 24.25 16.43
N ASN A 463 -8.85 24.52 15.72
CA ASN A 463 -10.06 23.72 15.78
C ASN A 463 -10.03 22.60 14.76
N ALA A 464 -10.70 21.49 15.08
CA ALA A 464 -11.05 20.46 14.12
C ALA A 464 -12.46 19.94 14.38
N CYS A 465 -13.11 19.42 13.35
CA CYS A 465 -14.38 18.74 13.52
C CYS A 465 -14.38 17.35 12.87
N CYS A 466 -15.10 16.42 13.49
CA CYS A 466 -15.50 15.17 12.82
C CYS A 466 -16.77 15.46 12.02
N GLU A 467 -16.65 15.30 10.69
CA GLU A 467 -17.75 15.57 9.75
C GLU A 467 -18.93 14.64 10.02
N PHE A 468 -20.13 15.19 9.98
CA PHE A 468 -21.38 14.45 10.15
C PHE A 468 -22.35 14.80 9.02
N ASP A 469 -22.88 13.79 8.36
CA ASP A 469 -23.87 13.97 7.33
C ASP A 469 -25.28 14.06 7.94
N VAL A 470 -25.84 15.25 7.92
CA VAL A 470 -27.17 15.53 8.46
C VAL A 470 -28.28 14.91 7.61
N GLU A 471 -28.05 14.68 6.30
CA GLU A 471 -29.05 14.09 5.43
C GLU A 471 -29.24 12.58 5.70
N SER A 472 -28.15 11.84 5.83
CA SER A 472 -28.20 10.40 6.11
C SER A 472 -28.22 10.06 7.61
N LEU A 473 -28.04 11.05 8.52
CA LEU A 473 -27.82 10.87 9.95
C LEU A 473 -26.65 9.92 10.27
N ARG A 474 -25.62 9.93 9.44
CA ARG A 474 -24.44 9.07 9.62
C ARG A 474 -23.17 9.90 9.75
N PRO A 475 -22.25 9.47 10.60
CA PRO A 475 -20.92 10.05 10.63
C PRO A 475 -20.18 9.69 9.34
N THR A 476 -19.51 10.65 8.75
CA THR A 476 -18.59 10.39 7.63
C THR A 476 -17.22 9.96 8.11
N TYR A 477 -16.90 10.14 9.39
CA TYR A 477 -15.62 9.87 10.06
C TYR A 477 -14.42 10.69 9.51
N ARG A 478 -14.66 11.66 8.65
CA ARG A 478 -13.61 12.57 8.15
C ARG A 478 -13.30 13.61 9.21
N LEU A 479 -12.00 13.91 9.38
CA LEU A 479 -11.52 14.96 10.27
C LEU A 479 -11.17 16.21 9.44
N LEU A 480 -11.83 17.31 9.73
CA LEU A 480 -11.62 18.62 9.08
C LEU A 480 -10.92 19.55 10.04
N ILE A 481 -9.65 19.90 9.78
CA ILE A 481 -8.86 20.82 10.59
C ILE A 481 -9.12 22.27 10.17
N GLY A 482 -9.14 23.21 11.15
CA GLY A 482 -9.39 24.65 10.95
C GLY A 482 -10.86 25.02 10.95
N ILE A 483 -11.76 24.10 11.35
CA ILE A 483 -13.18 24.40 11.52
C ILE A 483 -13.65 23.80 12.83
N PRO A 484 -14.32 24.56 13.70
CA PRO A 484 -15.03 24.02 14.84
C PRO A 484 -16.28 23.25 14.39
N GLY A 485 -16.55 22.12 15.06
CA GLY A 485 -17.71 21.29 14.76
C GLY A 485 -19.02 21.92 15.24
N LYS A 486 -20.04 21.74 14.43
CA LYS A 486 -21.40 22.17 14.71
C LYS A 486 -22.12 21.19 15.62
N SER A 487 -23.03 21.73 16.45
CA SER A 487 -24.00 20.92 17.17
C SER A 487 -25.21 20.59 16.27
N ASN A 488 -25.42 19.30 15.99
CA ASN A 488 -26.52 18.85 15.12
C ASN A 488 -27.71 18.29 15.92
N ALA A 489 -27.79 18.55 17.23
CA ALA A 489 -28.78 17.94 18.11
C ALA A 489 -30.24 18.17 17.64
N PHE A 490 -30.58 19.36 17.24
CA PHE A 490 -31.94 19.67 16.76
C PHE A 490 -32.28 19.00 15.43
N ALA A 491 -31.33 19.00 14.48
CA ALA A 491 -31.51 18.34 13.20
C ALA A 491 -31.68 16.82 13.34
N ILE A 492 -30.87 16.24 14.21
CA ILE A 492 -30.92 14.80 14.54
C ILE A 492 -32.24 14.47 15.23
N SER A 493 -32.63 15.25 16.25
CA SER A 493 -33.89 15.02 16.99
C SER A 493 -35.12 15.12 16.09
N GLY A 494 -35.17 16.09 15.18
CA GLY A 494 -36.28 16.24 14.23
C GLY A 494 -36.40 15.05 13.28
N LYS A 495 -35.26 14.56 12.75
CA LYS A 495 -35.24 13.37 11.88
C LYS A 495 -35.58 12.08 12.63
N LEU A 496 -35.28 11.99 13.92
CA LEU A 496 -35.68 10.88 14.78
C LEU A 496 -37.14 10.92 15.19
N GLY A 497 -37.88 11.98 14.82
CA GLY A 497 -39.33 12.09 15.01
C GLY A 497 -39.74 12.93 16.22
N LEU A 498 -38.82 13.72 16.82
CA LEU A 498 -39.23 14.69 17.85
C LEU A 498 -40.09 15.78 17.18
N PRO A 499 -41.31 16.07 17.72
CA PRO A 499 -42.19 17.06 17.15
C PRO A 499 -41.57 18.45 17.00
N ASP A 500 -41.79 19.11 15.87
CA ASP A 500 -41.19 20.42 15.55
C ASP A 500 -41.50 21.50 16.62
N TYR A 501 -42.69 21.50 17.24
CA TYR A 501 -43.01 22.46 18.29
C TYR A 501 -42.11 22.34 19.52
N ILE A 502 -41.61 21.12 19.85
CA ILE A 502 -40.68 20.91 20.96
C ILE A 502 -39.29 21.45 20.57
N ILE A 503 -38.88 21.20 19.31
CA ILE A 503 -37.60 21.69 18.79
C ILE A 503 -37.60 23.23 18.73
N GLU A 504 -38.71 23.84 18.28
CA GLU A 504 -38.85 25.30 18.26
C GLU A 504 -38.86 25.92 19.66
N ASP A 505 -39.52 25.29 20.63
CA ASP A 505 -39.49 25.75 22.02
C ASP A 505 -38.07 25.64 22.60
N ALA A 506 -37.36 24.54 22.32
CA ALA A 506 -35.99 24.37 22.76
C ALA A 506 -35.03 25.41 22.12
N LYS A 507 -35.20 25.73 20.83
CA LYS A 507 -34.42 26.80 20.17
C LYS A 507 -34.69 28.18 20.80
N LYS A 508 -35.91 28.50 21.20
CA LYS A 508 -36.24 29.79 21.90
C LYS A 508 -35.59 29.91 23.25
N ARG A 509 -35.17 28.82 23.90
CA ARG A 509 -34.51 28.80 25.17
C ARG A 509 -32.97 28.99 25.10
N LEU A 510 -32.40 28.91 23.88
CA LEU A 510 -31.00 29.27 23.62
C LEU A 510 -30.85 30.79 23.59
N SER A 511 -29.68 31.29 24.00
CA SER A 511 -29.32 32.69 23.89
C SER A 511 -29.18 33.09 22.41
N GLU A 512 -29.50 34.37 22.08
CA GLU A 512 -29.32 34.91 20.72
C GLU A 512 -27.85 34.84 20.26
N GLN A 513 -26.91 34.90 21.19
CA GLN A 513 -25.47 34.81 20.92
C GLN A 513 -25.05 33.38 20.50
N ASP A 514 -25.63 32.35 21.15
CA ASP A 514 -25.37 30.96 20.81
C ASP A 514 -25.90 30.59 19.43
N VAL A 515 -27.09 31.09 19.08
CA VAL A 515 -27.71 30.87 17.76
C VAL A 515 -26.89 31.53 16.65
N SER A 516 -26.48 32.79 16.84
CA SER A 516 -25.68 33.54 15.85
C SER A 516 -24.31 32.88 15.64
N PHE A 517 -23.69 32.34 16.70
CA PHE A 517 -22.42 31.64 16.63
C PHE A 517 -22.53 30.29 15.85
N GLU A 518 -23.57 29.50 16.12
CA GLU A 518 -23.82 28.25 15.42
C GLU A 518 -24.12 28.46 13.92
N ASP A 519 -24.81 29.56 13.54
CA ASP A 519 -25.06 29.91 12.13
C ASP A 519 -23.75 30.28 11.42
N LEU A 520 -22.90 31.08 12.05
CA LEU A 520 -21.57 31.45 11.51
C LEU A 520 -20.67 30.24 11.33
N LEU A 521 -20.71 29.27 12.26
CA LEU A 521 -20.01 27.98 12.11
C LEU A 521 -20.52 27.19 10.92
N THR A 522 -21.83 27.27 10.63
CA THR A 522 -22.44 26.60 9.48
C THR A 522 -21.89 27.10 8.16
N ASP A 523 -21.77 28.42 8.01
CA ASP A 523 -21.24 29.06 6.81
C ASP A 523 -19.74 28.75 6.61
N LEU A 524 -18.96 28.74 7.69
CA LEU A 524 -17.54 28.38 7.67
C LEU A 524 -17.35 26.91 7.26
N GLU A 525 -18.10 25.97 7.85
CA GLU A 525 -18.02 24.55 7.51
C GLU A 525 -18.38 24.32 6.04
N THR A 526 -19.45 24.95 5.57
CA THR A 526 -19.91 24.81 4.18
C THR A 526 -18.87 25.37 3.19
N SER A 527 -18.32 26.55 3.48
CA SER A 527 -17.29 27.19 2.64
C SER A 527 -16.03 26.35 2.57
N LYS A 528 -15.56 25.83 3.69
CA LYS A 528 -14.33 25.02 3.71
C LYS A 528 -14.53 23.67 3.04
N ARG A 529 -15.69 23.01 3.25
CA ARG A 529 -16.03 21.77 2.54
C ARG A 529 -15.99 21.95 1.01
N THR A 530 -16.45 23.13 0.54
CA THR A 530 -16.38 23.46 -0.89
C THR A 530 -14.92 23.63 -1.33
N ILE A 531 -14.12 24.36 -0.55
CA ILE A 531 -12.68 24.57 -0.82
C ILE A 531 -11.92 23.23 -0.84
N GLU A 532 -12.17 22.34 0.11
CA GLU A 532 -11.51 21.03 0.15
C GLU A 532 -11.86 20.18 -1.06
N LYS A 533 -13.16 20.14 -1.47
CA LYS A 533 -13.55 19.43 -2.69
C LYS A 533 -12.88 20.01 -3.94
N GLU A 534 -12.82 21.33 -4.04
CA GLU A 534 -12.12 21.97 -5.15
C GLU A 534 -10.62 21.69 -5.15
N GLN A 535 -9.99 21.62 -3.98
CA GLN A 535 -8.57 21.23 -3.85
C GLN A 535 -8.32 19.76 -4.23
N GLU A 536 -9.21 18.83 -3.82
CA GLU A 536 -9.13 17.43 -4.25
C GLU A 536 -9.26 17.30 -5.77
N GLU A 537 -10.19 18.06 -6.38
CA GLU A 537 -10.36 18.08 -7.83
C GLU A 537 -9.15 18.68 -8.55
N ILE A 538 -8.60 19.78 -8.03
CA ILE A 538 -7.37 20.38 -8.55
C ILE A 538 -6.18 19.41 -8.45
N ALA A 539 -6.05 18.70 -7.33
CA ALA A 539 -4.98 17.71 -7.15
C ALA A 539 -5.11 16.54 -8.14
N ARG A 540 -6.35 16.07 -8.37
CA ARG A 540 -6.64 15.04 -9.37
C ARG A 540 -6.32 15.51 -10.77
N LEU A 541 -6.81 16.70 -11.16
CA LEU A 541 -6.56 17.27 -12.48
C LEU A 541 -5.06 17.53 -12.72
N LYS A 542 -4.33 17.96 -11.68
CA LYS A 542 -2.88 18.16 -11.75
C LYS A 542 -2.15 16.84 -12.03
N LYS A 543 -2.55 15.76 -11.36
CA LYS A 543 -1.98 14.43 -11.58
C LYS A 543 -2.27 13.92 -13.00
N GLU A 544 -3.52 14.08 -13.47
CA GLU A 544 -3.89 13.74 -14.85
C GLU A 544 -3.10 14.55 -15.87
N ALA A 545 -2.87 15.83 -15.60
CA ALA A 545 -2.06 16.69 -16.46
C ALA A 545 -0.57 16.29 -16.48
N GLU A 546 -0.01 15.86 -15.34
CA GLU A 546 1.35 15.34 -15.26
C GLU A 546 1.49 14.01 -16.02
N ASP A 547 0.53 13.10 -15.88
CA ASP A 547 0.49 11.82 -16.61
C ASP A 547 0.36 12.03 -18.13
N LEU A 548 -0.51 12.95 -18.56
CA LEU A 548 -0.64 13.32 -19.96
C LEU A 548 0.64 13.98 -20.51
N LYS A 549 1.30 14.81 -19.73
CA LYS A 549 2.59 15.42 -20.09
C LYS A 549 3.69 14.37 -20.23
N ALA A 550 3.74 13.38 -19.35
CA ALA A 550 4.67 12.27 -19.44
C ALA A 550 4.42 11.40 -20.69
N GLN A 551 3.14 11.10 -21.00
CA GLN A 551 2.77 10.37 -22.22
C GLN A 551 3.10 11.17 -23.49
N ALA A 552 2.85 12.48 -23.49
CA ALA A 552 3.19 13.36 -24.60
C ALA A 552 4.70 13.38 -24.85
N LYS A 553 5.51 13.47 -23.80
CA LYS A 553 6.97 13.41 -23.88
C LYS A 553 7.47 12.09 -24.46
N GLN A 554 6.95 10.95 -23.97
CA GLN A 554 7.29 9.65 -24.52
C GLN A 554 6.90 9.49 -25.99
N ARG A 555 5.76 10.07 -26.38
CA ARG A 555 5.32 10.04 -27.79
C ARG A 555 6.22 10.92 -28.66
N GLN A 556 6.67 12.04 -28.14
CA GLN A 556 7.61 12.92 -28.85
C GLN A 556 8.97 12.25 -29.02
N GLU A 557 9.53 11.63 -27.99
CA GLU A 557 10.78 10.87 -28.06
C GLU A 557 10.68 9.73 -29.10
N LYS A 558 9.58 8.96 -29.12
CA LYS A 558 9.35 7.93 -30.15
C LYS A 558 9.27 8.50 -31.57
N LEU A 559 8.69 9.68 -31.75
CA LEU A 559 8.61 10.35 -33.04
C LEU A 559 9.99 10.86 -33.49
N ASP A 560 10.79 11.39 -32.58
CA ASP A 560 12.15 11.84 -32.84
C ASP A 560 13.06 10.65 -33.22
N ASP A 561 12.96 9.53 -32.53
CA ASP A 561 13.67 8.29 -32.87
C ASP A 561 13.28 7.75 -34.27
N GLN A 562 11.99 7.78 -34.58
CA GLN A 562 11.51 7.38 -35.92
C GLN A 562 12.01 8.32 -37.01
N ARG A 563 12.02 9.61 -36.74
CA ARG A 563 12.55 10.63 -37.65
C ARG A 563 14.05 10.42 -37.91
N ASP A 564 14.82 10.19 -36.84
CA ASP A 564 16.27 9.97 -36.96
C ASP A 564 16.59 8.68 -37.72
N ARG A 565 15.77 7.65 -37.51
CA ARG A 565 15.87 6.40 -38.28
C ARG A 565 15.60 6.62 -39.78
N ILE A 566 14.53 7.34 -40.11
CA ILE A 566 14.17 7.67 -41.49
C ILE A 566 15.28 8.52 -42.15
N LEU A 567 15.83 9.49 -41.42
CA LEU A 567 16.95 10.29 -41.92
C LEU A 567 18.21 9.48 -42.15
N ARG A 568 18.56 8.53 -41.29
CA ARG A 568 19.68 7.60 -41.50
C ARG A 568 19.46 6.73 -42.75
N GLU A 569 18.29 6.11 -42.89
CA GLU A 569 17.95 5.28 -44.04
C GLU A 569 17.95 6.09 -45.36
N ALA A 570 17.51 7.37 -45.30
CA ALA A 570 17.55 8.27 -46.43
C ALA A 570 18.99 8.66 -46.82
N ASN A 571 19.85 8.97 -45.84
CA ASN A 571 21.26 9.26 -46.07
C ASN A 571 22.04 8.03 -46.59
N GLU A 572 21.76 6.84 -46.05
CA GLU A 572 22.38 5.61 -46.58
C GLU A 572 22.02 5.37 -48.05
N LYS A 573 20.73 5.56 -48.41
CA LYS A 573 20.27 5.46 -49.79
C LYS A 573 20.90 6.52 -50.69
N ALA A 574 21.00 7.75 -50.22
CA ALA A 574 21.66 8.83 -50.99
C ALA A 574 23.16 8.55 -51.20
N ASN A 575 23.85 8.05 -50.16
CA ASN A 575 25.25 7.65 -50.27
C ASN A 575 25.45 6.46 -51.22
N ALA A 576 24.52 5.46 -51.23
CA ALA A 576 24.56 4.36 -52.17
C ALA A 576 24.41 4.85 -53.62
N ILE A 577 23.45 5.77 -53.89
CA ILE A 577 23.23 6.37 -55.21
C ILE A 577 24.45 7.14 -55.67
N LEU A 578 25.09 7.93 -54.78
CA LEU A 578 26.30 8.67 -55.07
C LEU A 578 27.49 7.75 -55.41
N ARG A 579 27.65 6.64 -54.69
CA ARG A 579 28.66 5.60 -54.98
C ARG A 579 28.41 4.95 -56.35
N GLU A 580 27.19 4.56 -56.66
CA GLU A 580 26.81 3.98 -57.94
C GLU A 580 27.06 5.00 -59.12
N ALA A 581 26.69 6.26 -58.90
CA ALA A 581 26.94 7.32 -59.85
C ALA A 581 28.45 7.54 -60.08
N LYS A 582 29.27 7.49 -59.02
CA LYS A 582 30.73 7.58 -59.10
C LYS A 582 31.32 6.39 -59.83
N GLU A 583 30.89 5.16 -59.54
CA GLU A 583 31.35 3.96 -60.25
C GLU A 583 31.01 4.02 -61.73
N VAL A 584 29.83 4.52 -62.10
CA VAL A 584 29.40 4.71 -63.47
C VAL A 584 30.28 5.77 -64.18
N ALA A 585 30.55 6.90 -63.49
CA ALA A 585 31.44 7.94 -64.02
C ALA A 585 32.87 7.45 -64.19
N ASP A 586 33.44 6.75 -63.20
CA ASP A 586 34.79 6.18 -63.28
C ASP A 586 34.90 5.13 -64.41
N LYS A 587 33.87 4.32 -64.56
CA LYS A 587 33.80 3.35 -65.67
C LYS A 587 33.73 4.06 -67.01
N THR A 588 32.91 5.09 -67.13
CA THR A 588 32.76 5.89 -68.32
C THR A 588 34.08 6.61 -68.69
N ILE A 589 34.79 7.16 -67.69
CA ILE A 589 36.11 7.80 -67.91
C ILE A 589 37.15 6.74 -68.30
N LYS A 590 37.09 5.54 -67.75
CA LYS A 590 37.99 4.45 -68.07
C LYS A 590 37.76 3.96 -69.49
N ASP A 591 36.51 3.85 -69.88
CA ASP A 591 36.12 3.46 -71.22
C ASP A 591 36.48 4.57 -72.22
N PHE A 592 36.29 5.88 -71.92
CA PHE A 592 36.78 7.01 -72.74
C PHE A 592 38.29 7.02 -72.90
N ARG A 593 39.07 6.67 -71.87
CA ARG A 593 40.54 6.56 -71.96
C ARG A 593 40.99 5.36 -72.80
N LYS A 594 40.20 4.30 -72.89
CA LYS A 594 40.45 3.15 -73.73
C LYS A 594 40.14 3.45 -75.16
N PHE A 595 39.07 4.24 -75.42
CA PHE A 595 38.61 4.60 -76.78
C PHE A 595 39.44 5.73 -77.40
N GLY A 596 40.27 6.44 -76.64
CA GLY A 596 41.17 7.51 -77.19
C GLY A 596 42.34 7.01 -78.02
N LYS A 597 42.45 5.68 -78.29
CA LYS A 597 43.55 5.09 -79.07
C LYS A 597 43.09 4.39 -80.39
N GLU A 598 41.77 4.36 -80.71
CA GLU A 598 41.27 3.80 -81.98
C GLU A 598 40.12 4.67 -82.45
N ASN A 599 40.10 4.88 -83.83
CA ASN A 599 39.05 5.62 -84.60
C ASN A 599 37.65 5.00 -84.38
N ILE A 600 36.83 5.60 -83.53
CA ILE A 600 35.47 5.11 -83.32
C ILE A 600 34.45 6.05 -83.98
N SER A 601 33.43 5.44 -84.66
CA SER A 601 32.37 6.19 -85.29
C SER A 601 31.47 6.97 -84.38
N ALA A 602 31.00 8.16 -84.74
CA ALA A 602 30.11 9.04 -83.96
C ALA A 602 28.81 8.33 -83.50
N ALA A 603 28.41 7.24 -84.15
CA ALA A 603 27.22 6.45 -83.86
C ALA A 603 27.35 5.60 -82.57
N GLU A 604 28.56 5.20 -82.16
CA GLU A 604 28.81 4.43 -80.92
C GLU A 604 28.88 5.33 -79.73
N MET A 605 29.36 6.53 -79.83
CA MET A 605 29.35 7.56 -78.80
C MET A 605 27.94 8.01 -78.44
N GLU A 606 27.05 8.13 -79.42
CA GLU A 606 25.66 8.49 -79.24
C GLU A 606 24.87 7.38 -78.55
N LYS A 607 25.14 6.10 -78.82
CA LYS A 607 24.56 4.95 -78.11
C LYS A 607 24.92 4.89 -76.62
N GLU A 608 26.13 5.25 -76.25
CA GLU A 608 26.53 5.29 -74.83
C GLU A 608 25.97 6.53 -74.10
N ARG A 609 25.84 7.66 -74.79
CA ARG A 609 25.13 8.84 -74.30
C ARG A 609 23.63 8.54 -74.06
N GLU A 610 23.01 7.80 -74.94
CA GLU A 610 21.61 7.42 -74.78
C GLU A 610 21.42 6.45 -73.67
N LYS A 611 22.34 5.51 -73.42
CA LYS A 611 22.32 4.60 -72.26
C LYS A 611 22.47 5.39 -70.95
N LEU A 612 23.34 6.38 -70.84
CA LEU A 612 23.51 7.27 -69.74
C LEU A 612 22.28 8.14 -69.51
N ARG A 613 21.70 8.72 -70.53
CA ARG A 613 20.43 9.50 -70.40
C ARG A 613 19.28 8.64 -69.94
N LYS A 614 19.20 7.37 -70.32
CA LYS A 614 18.16 6.44 -69.91
C LYS A 614 18.32 6.05 -68.48
N LYS A 615 19.55 5.77 -67.98
CA LYS A 615 19.83 5.52 -66.55
C LYS A 615 19.54 6.71 -65.66
N ILE A 616 19.92 7.94 -66.11
CA ILE A 616 19.62 9.19 -65.39
C ILE A 616 18.10 9.43 -65.33
N LYS A 617 17.37 9.12 -66.39
CA LYS A 617 15.91 9.27 -66.44
C LYS A 617 15.20 8.23 -65.58
N ASP A 618 15.71 6.99 -65.52
CA ASP A 618 15.18 5.93 -64.67
C ASP A 618 15.44 6.21 -63.17
N THR A 619 16.59 6.81 -62.82
CA THR A 619 16.93 7.21 -61.48
C THR A 619 16.12 8.44 -61.03
N ALA A 620 15.91 9.41 -61.91
CA ALA A 620 15.08 10.60 -61.70
C ALA A 620 13.59 10.22 -61.53
N SER A 621 13.08 9.21 -62.24
CA SER A 621 11.70 8.74 -62.10
C SER A 621 11.47 7.95 -60.83
N ALA A 622 12.50 7.29 -60.29
CA ALA A 622 12.45 6.60 -58.99
C ALA A 622 12.51 7.55 -57.79
N SER A 623 13.07 8.77 -57.94
CA SER A 623 13.19 9.79 -56.89
C SER A 623 12.06 10.82 -56.91
N ALA A 624 11.18 10.81 -57.91
CA ALA A 624 10.07 11.75 -57.98
C ALA A 624 8.94 11.29 -57.03
N MET A 625 8.94 11.82 -55.81
CA MET A 625 7.72 11.84 -54.96
C MET A 625 6.62 12.54 -55.77
N LYS A 626 5.49 11.84 -55.96
CA LYS A 626 4.32 12.42 -56.63
C LYS A 626 3.91 13.68 -55.90
N ALA A 627 4.12 14.86 -56.51
CA ALA A 627 3.62 16.10 -56.02
C ALA A 627 2.09 16.05 -55.87
N GLN A 628 1.61 16.24 -54.66
CA GLN A 628 0.18 16.38 -54.42
C GLN A 628 -0.27 17.70 -55.00
N LYS A 629 -1.27 17.70 -55.86
CA LYS A 629 -1.88 18.91 -56.37
C LYS A 629 -2.70 19.59 -55.23
N PRO A 630 -2.67 20.93 -55.13
CA PRO A 630 -3.46 21.62 -54.13
C PRO A 630 -4.96 21.38 -54.38
N LYS A 631 -5.71 21.16 -53.27
CA LYS A 631 -7.15 20.93 -53.30
C LYS A 631 -7.94 22.18 -53.65
N LYS A 632 -7.35 23.40 -53.52
CA LYS A 632 -7.91 24.69 -53.92
C LYS A 632 -6.80 25.57 -54.50
N GLU A 633 -7.06 26.30 -55.57
CA GLU A 633 -6.20 27.32 -56.08
C GLU A 633 -6.38 28.59 -55.24
N HIS A 634 -5.32 29.00 -54.55
CA HIS A 634 -5.28 30.20 -53.73
C HIS A 634 -4.76 31.38 -54.50
N LYS A 635 -5.36 32.57 -54.31
CA LYS A 635 -4.91 33.83 -54.93
C LYS A 635 -3.83 34.49 -54.05
N ALA A 636 -2.98 35.33 -54.64
CA ALA A 636 -1.94 36.01 -53.89
C ALA A 636 -2.46 36.86 -52.69
N SER A 637 -3.71 37.29 -52.74
CA SER A 637 -4.41 38.03 -51.68
C SER A 637 -4.77 37.18 -50.43
N ASP A 638 -4.73 35.86 -50.59
CA ASP A 638 -5.21 34.95 -49.54
C ASP A 638 -4.13 34.66 -48.50
N PHE A 639 -2.84 34.98 -48.80
CA PHE A 639 -1.72 34.75 -47.89
C PHE A 639 -1.38 35.98 -47.06
N LYS A 640 -1.32 35.80 -45.74
CA LYS A 640 -0.98 36.85 -44.76
C LYS A 640 0.31 36.52 -44.03
N LEU A 641 1.05 37.53 -43.59
CA LEU A 641 2.23 37.36 -42.75
C LEU A 641 1.88 36.65 -41.46
N GLY A 642 2.60 35.56 -41.13
CA GLY A 642 2.39 34.76 -39.93
C GLY A 642 1.33 33.68 -40.07
N GLU A 643 0.82 33.38 -41.27
CA GLU A 643 -0.17 32.35 -41.53
C GLU A 643 0.52 30.97 -41.72
N SER A 644 -0.10 29.92 -41.14
CA SER A 644 0.42 28.55 -41.23
C SER A 644 0.07 27.97 -42.60
N VAL A 645 1.09 27.55 -43.36
CA VAL A 645 0.96 26.94 -44.70
C VAL A 645 1.71 25.62 -44.80
N LYS A 646 1.20 24.73 -45.63
CA LYS A 646 1.86 23.48 -45.97
C LYS A 646 2.51 23.62 -47.36
N VAL A 647 3.80 23.36 -47.44
CA VAL A 647 4.55 23.28 -48.72
C VAL A 647 4.34 21.87 -49.28
N LEU A 648 3.62 21.78 -50.38
CA LEU A 648 3.18 20.50 -50.97
C LEU A 648 4.35 19.70 -51.54
N SER A 649 5.30 20.34 -52.17
CA SER A 649 6.50 19.72 -52.74
C SER A 649 7.43 19.10 -51.71
N MET A 650 7.47 19.69 -50.49
CA MET A 650 8.33 19.23 -49.39
C MET A 650 7.56 18.50 -48.30
N ASN A 651 6.22 18.50 -48.35
CA ASN A 651 5.32 17.99 -47.33
C ASN A 651 5.63 18.49 -45.92
N LEU A 652 6.08 19.75 -45.80
CA LEU A 652 6.45 20.41 -44.55
C LEU A 652 5.49 21.57 -44.26
N THR A 653 5.24 21.82 -42.97
CA THR A 653 4.45 22.97 -42.53
C THR A 653 5.39 24.10 -42.15
N GLY A 654 5.00 25.31 -42.48
CA GLY A 654 5.76 26.53 -42.16
C GLY A 654 4.86 27.75 -42.00
N THR A 655 5.45 28.87 -41.62
CA THR A 655 4.76 30.17 -41.51
C THR A 655 5.22 31.12 -42.60
N VAL A 656 4.25 31.86 -43.16
CA VAL A 656 4.52 32.90 -44.17
C VAL A 656 5.31 34.03 -43.56
N SER A 657 6.52 34.29 -44.08
CA SER A 657 7.43 35.34 -43.58
C SER A 657 7.46 36.57 -44.50
N SER A 658 7.07 36.45 -45.80
CA SER A 658 6.91 37.61 -46.69
C SER A 658 5.63 37.49 -47.51
N LEU A 659 5.07 38.60 -47.97
CA LEU A 659 3.94 38.61 -48.91
C LEU A 659 4.38 38.14 -50.30
N PRO A 660 3.48 37.55 -51.12
CA PRO A 660 3.79 37.13 -52.47
C PRO A 660 4.28 38.30 -53.35
N ASP A 661 5.33 38.07 -54.14
CA ASP A 661 5.84 39.00 -55.15
C ASP A 661 4.97 38.98 -56.43
N ALA A 662 5.31 39.84 -57.41
CA ALA A 662 4.58 39.91 -58.68
C ALA A 662 4.59 38.60 -59.51
N LYS A 663 5.47 37.66 -59.15
CA LYS A 663 5.57 36.32 -59.77
C LYS A 663 4.91 35.25 -58.93
N GLY A 664 4.28 35.59 -57.83
CA GLY A 664 3.60 34.66 -56.93
C GLY A 664 4.55 33.88 -55.99
N ASN A 665 5.78 34.32 -55.78
CA ASN A 665 6.68 33.67 -54.81
C ASN A 665 6.63 34.38 -53.45
N LEU A 666 6.65 33.63 -52.40
CA LEU A 666 6.70 34.12 -51.02
C LEU A 666 7.70 33.28 -50.20
N THR A 667 8.18 33.86 -49.11
CA THR A 667 9.10 33.17 -48.21
C THR A 667 8.35 32.48 -47.10
N VAL A 668 8.56 31.19 -46.98
CA VAL A 668 8.00 30.36 -45.92
C VAL A 668 9.10 29.95 -44.94
N ARG A 669 8.91 30.19 -43.68
CA ARG A 669 9.82 29.76 -42.61
C ARG A 669 9.34 28.41 -42.03
N MET A 670 10.16 27.37 -42.21
CA MET A 670 9.95 26.01 -41.77
C MET A 670 10.96 25.67 -40.69
N GLY A 671 10.64 25.99 -39.40
CA GLY A 671 11.59 25.91 -38.30
C GLY A 671 12.80 26.83 -38.47
N ILE A 672 14.00 26.29 -38.63
CA ILE A 672 15.26 27.04 -38.80
C ILE A 672 15.51 27.42 -40.27
N LEU A 673 14.83 26.78 -41.20
CA LEU A 673 15.00 27.01 -42.65
C LEU A 673 13.98 28.00 -43.17
N SER A 674 14.44 28.96 -44.03
CA SER A 674 13.56 29.83 -44.79
C SER A 674 13.75 29.53 -46.28
N SER A 675 12.66 29.23 -46.99
CA SER A 675 12.69 28.92 -48.42
C SER A 675 11.71 29.79 -49.19
N GLN A 676 12.06 30.17 -50.40
CA GLN A 676 11.18 30.87 -51.32
C GLN A 676 10.33 29.85 -52.09
N VAL A 677 9.02 29.93 -51.94
CA VAL A 677 8.06 28.96 -52.54
C VAL A 677 6.98 29.71 -53.31
N ASN A 678 6.53 29.11 -54.40
CA ASN A 678 5.44 29.67 -55.17
C ASN A 678 4.08 29.35 -54.55
N ILE A 679 3.11 30.30 -54.65
CA ILE A 679 1.75 30.14 -54.15
C ILE A 679 1.04 28.87 -54.67
N SER A 680 1.39 28.39 -55.88
CA SER A 680 0.82 27.15 -56.43
C SER A 680 1.28 25.86 -55.72
N ASP A 681 2.32 25.94 -54.87
CA ASP A 681 2.87 24.81 -54.08
C ASP A 681 2.52 24.91 -52.60
N LEU A 682 1.59 25.82 -52.25
CA LEU A 682 1.19 26.08 -50.88
C LEU A 682 -0.30 25.76 -50.66
N GLU A 683 -0.58 25.16 -49.53
CA GLU A 683 -1.94 24.94 -49.00
C GLU A 683 -2.06 25.63 -47.64
N ILE A 684 -3.05 26.51 -47.46
CA ILE A 684 -3.30 27.21 -46.21
C ILE A 684 -3.90 26.18 -45.23
N ILE A 685 -3.29 26.07 -44.05
CA ILE A 685 -3.79 25.23 -42.97
C ILE A 685 -4.59 26.09 -42.03
N GLU A 686 -5.90 25.86 -41.94
CA GLU A 686 -6.70 26.41 -40.86
C GLU A 686 -6.32 25.65 -39.56
N GLU A 687 -5.41 26.23 -38.77
CA GLU A 687 -5.21 25.76 -37.38
C GLU A 687 -6.47 26.09 -36.57
N VAL A 688 -7.22 25.05 -36.18
CA VAL A 688 -8.17 25.09 -35.10
C VAL A 688 -7.36 25.19 -33.80
N SER A 689 -6.84 26.37 -33.52
CA SER A 689 -6.21 26.66 -32.24
C SER A 689 -7.30 26.86 -31.20
N PRO A 690 -7.32 26.11 -30.10
CA PRO A 690 -8.28 26.32 -29.02
C PRO A 690 -8.11 27.65 -28.27
N TYR A 691 -7.06 28.42 -28.61
CA TYR A 691 -6.65 29.60 -27.88
C TYR A 691 -6.19 30.79 -28.75
N ALA A 692 -6.88 31.14 -29.86
CA ALA A 692 -6.59 32.38 -30.55
C ALA A 692 -7.84 33.29 -30.60
N PRO A 693 -7.78 34.54 -30.14
CA PRO A 693 -8.90 35.47 -30.24
C PRO A 693 -9.08 35.90 -31.69
N LYS A 694 -10.27 35.63 -32.25
CA LYS A 694 -10.70 36.16 -33.56
C LYS A 694 -10.62 37.70 -33.53
N LYS A 695 -9.82 38.27 -34.40
CA LYS A 695 -9.78 39.72 -34.60
C LYS A 695 -11.13 40.21 -35.11
N MET A 696 -11.87 40.87 -34.25
CA MET A 696 -13.07 41.64 -34.64
C MET A 696 -12.68 42.92 -35.40
N ASN A 697 -13.33 43.16 -36.52
CA ASN A 697 -13.29 44.41 -37.26
C ASN A 697 -13.77 45.58 -36.36
N ARG A 698 -12.94 46.60 -36.30
CA ARG A 698 -13.27 47.89 -35.63
C ARG A 698 -14.36 48.65 -36.39
N THR A 699 -15.56 48.74 -35.79
CA THR A 699 -16.43 49.92 -35.95
C THR A 699 -16.96 50.31 -34.56
N SER A 700 -16.59 51.49 -34.25
CA SER A 700 -16.98 52.46 -33.23
C SER A 700 -18.01 52.12 -32.13
N LYS A 701 -17.54 52.55 -30.91
CA LYS A 701 -18.31 52.97 -29.73
C LYS A 701 -18.88 51.89 -28.81
N GLY A 702 -18.20 51.78 -27.65
CA GLY A 702 -18.81 51.19 -26.46
C GLY A 702 -17.78 50.56 -25.52
N LYS A 703 -17.16 51.33 -24.60
CA LYS A 703 -16.45 50.79 -23.41
C LYS A 703 -17.49 50.14 -22.53
N ILE A 704 -17.62 48.83 -22.55
CA ILE A 704 -18.32 48.05 -21.48
C ILE A 704 -17.56 46.74 -21.25
N LYS A 705 -17.03 46.63 -20.06
CA LYS A 705 -16.67 45.49 -19.23
C LYS A 705 -16.34 44.11 -19.87
N MET A 706 -15.09 43.88 -20.07
CA MET A 706 -14.46 42.61 -20.44
C MET A 706 -14.24 41.70 -19.18
N GLY A 707 -15.29 41.45 -18.42
CA GLY A 707 -15.17 40.69 -17.18
C GLY A 707 -16.25 39.63 -16.94
N LYS A 708 -17.32 39.61 -17.77
CA LYS A 708 -18.47 38.72 -17.51
C LYS A 708 -18.66 37.57 -18.49
N SER A 709 -17.99 37.51 -19.61
CA SER A 709 -18.22 36.49 -20.64
C SER A 709 -17.64 35.10 -20.36
N LEU A 710 -16.93 34.94 -19.26
CA LEU A 710 -16.31 33.66 -18.87
C LEU A 710 -17.02 32.87 -17.75
N SER A 711 -18.18 33.35 -17.27
CA SER A 711 -18.86 32.77 -16.09
C SER A 711 -20.37 32.48 -16.26
N VAL A 712 -20.92 32.55 -17.47
CA VAL A 712 -22.35 32.22 -17.67
C VAL A 712 -22.52 30.71 -17.74
N ARG A 713 -23.25 30.15 -16.76
CA ARG A 713 -23.58 28.72 -16.74
C ARG A 713 -24.63 28.39 -17.81
N PRO A 714 -24.58 27.22 -18.46
CA PRO A 714 -25.60 26.84 -19.47
C PRO A 714 -26.96 26.47 -18.87
N GLU A 715 -27.14 26.69 -17.58
CA GLU A 715 -28.38 26.36 -16.84
C GLU A 715 -28.73 27.49 -15.86
N ILE A 716 -30.02 27.88 -15.82
CA ILE A 716 -30.61 28.78 -14.81
C ILE A 716 -31.66 28.04 -13.99
N ASN A 717 -31.61 28.20 -12.68
CA ASN A 717 -32.56 27.58 -11.74
C ASN A 717 -33.50 28.67 -11.18
N LEU A 718 -34.81 28.51 -11.50
CA LEU A 718 -35.89 29.44 -11.13
C LEU A 718 -36.85 28.82 -10.11
N LEU A 719 -36.50 27.71 -9.47
CA LEU A 719 -37.34 27.06 -8.46
C LEU A 719 -37.64 28.00 -7.28
N GLY A 720 -38.88 28.02 -6.86
CA GLY A 720 -39.34 28.82 -5.71
C GLY A 720 -39.51 30.31 -5.98
N ARG A 721 -39.32 30.78 -7.24
CA ARG A 721 -39.59 32.18 -7.64
C ARG A 721 -41.02 32.39 -7.99
N THR A 722 -41.50 33.62 -7.87
CA THR A 722 -42.79 34.05 -8.47
C THR A 722 -42.61 34.19 -9.98
N VAL A 723 -43.75 34.22 -10.75
CA VAL A 723 -43.70 34.30 -12.22
C VAL A 723 -42.97 35.57 -12.68
N ASP A 724 -43.22 36.71 -12.02
CA ASP A 724 -42.66 38.00 -12.41
C ASP A 724 -41.14 38.07 -12.09
N GLU A 725 -40.74 37.54 -10.94
CA GLU A 725 -39.29 37.44 -10.56
C GLU A 725 -38.53 36.52 -11.51
N ALA A 726 -39.12 35.36 -11.83
CA ALA A 726 -38.51 34.38 -12.73
C ALA A 726 -38.36 34.92 -14.16
N VAL A 727 -39.33 35.69 -14.66
CA VAL A 727 -39.24 36.33 -15.99
C VAL A 727 -38.15 37.41 -16.00
N ALA A 728 -38.06 38.22 -14.95
CA ALA A 728 -37.02 39.26 -14.86
C ALA A 728 -35.58 38.67 -14.74
N GLU A 729 -35.45 37.59 -14.03
CA GLU A 729 -34.16 36.88 -13.87
C GLU A 729 -33.77 36.14 -15.15
N LEU A 730 -34.73 35.51 -15.83
CA LEU A 730 -34.55 34.84 -17.12
C LEU A 730 -34.18 35.82 -18.22
N ASP A 731 -34.79 37.01 -18.28
CA ASP A 731 -34.48 38.06 -19.25
C ASP A 731 -33.01 38.45 -19.20
N LYS A 732 -32.55 38.77 -18.00
CA LYS A 732 -31.12 39.12 -17.76
C LYS A 732 -30.20 37.96 -18.09
N TYR A 733 -30.57 36.73 -17.75
CA TYR A 733 -29.76 35.55 -18.02
C TYR A 733 -29.66 35.25 -19.52
N LEU A 734 -30.75 35.38 -20.28
CA LEU A 734 -30.73 35.20 -21.73
C LEU A 734 -29.87 36.24 -22.43
N ASP A 735 -29.87 37.48 -21.99
CA ASP A 735 -28.96 38.50 -22.50
C ASP A 735 -27.47 38.15 -22.23
N ASP A 736 -27.17 37.71 -20.99
CA ASP A 736 -25.82 37.27 -20.63
C ASP A 736 -25.42 35.98 -21.40
N ALA A 737 -26.34 35.03 -21.63
CA ALA A 737 -26.11 33.79 -22.37
C ALA A 737 -25.85 34.06 -23.87
N ILE A 738 -26.57 35.01 -24.47
CA ILE A 738 -26.36 35.46 -25.86
C ILE A 738 -25.01 36.15 -26.01
N LEU A 739 -24.61 37.01 -25.06
CA LEU A 739 -23.33 37.64 -25.00
C LEU A 739 -22.20 36.64 -24.80
N ALA A 740 -22.45 35.52 -24.13
CA ALA A 740 -21.52 34.40 -23.94
C ALA A 740 -21.51 33.40 -25.12
N HIS A 741 -22.33 33.65 -26.17
CA HIS A 741 -22.44 32.77 -27.35
C HIS A 741 -22.89 31.32 -27.04
N LEU A 742 -23.74 31.16 -26.06
CA LEU A 742 -24.36 29.86 -25.80
C LEU A 742 -25.43 29.58 -26.84
N ASN A 743 -25.39 28.43 -27.48
CA ASN A 743 -26.38 28.00 -28.48
C ASN A 743 -27.63 27.41 -27.84
N THR A 744 -27.50 26.79 -26.66
CA THR A 744 -28.59 26.13 -25.95
C THR A 744 -28.45 26.38 -24.46
N VAL A 745 -29.53 26.68 -23.77
CA VAL A 745 -29.57 26.88 -22.32
C VAL A 745 -30.74 26.09 -21.69
N ARG A 746 -30.56 25.70 -20.44
CA ARG A 746 -31.55 24.95 -19.65
C ARG A 746 -32.18 25.87 -18.62
N VAL A 747 -33.50 25.87 -18.58
CA VAL A 747 -34.31 26.67 -17.65
C VAL A 747 -35.05 25.73 -16.71
N VAL A 748 -34.65 25.64 -15.46
CA VAL A 748 -35.24 24.77 -14.44
C VAL A 748 -36.32 25.54 -13.69
N HIS A 749 -37.60 25.15 -13.83
CA HIS A 749 -38.75 25.79 -13.20
C HIS A 749 -39.58 24.86 -12.32
N GLY A 750 -39.25 23.54 -12.30
CA GLY A 750 -39.94 22.54 -11.50
C GLY A 750 -41.29 22.09 -12.05
N LYS A 751 -41.77 20.97 -11.52
CA LYS A 751 -43.04 20.37 -11.94
C LYS A 751 -44.30 20.98 -11.27
N GLY A 752 -44.20 21.66 -10.13
CA GLY A 752 -45.29 22.23 -9.31
C GLY A 752 -46.69 22.40 -9.96
N THR A 753 -47.41 23.46 -9.67
CA THR A 753 -48.72 23.76 -10.25
C THR A 753 -48.70 24.09 -11.75
N GLY A 754 -47.52 24.24 -12.33
CA GLY A 754 -47.34 24.58 -13.73
C GLY A 754 -47.47 26.09 -14.04
N ALA A 755 -47.73 26.92 -13.06
CA ALA A 755 -47.87 28.37 -13.24
C ALA A 755 -46.59 29.03 -13.73
N LEU A 756 -45.45 28.64 -13.11
CA LEU A 756 -44.12 29.15 -13.46
C LEU A 756 -43.72 28.73 -14.89
N ARG A 757 -43.95 27.45 -15.24
CA ARG A 757 -43.73 26.95 -16.59
C ARG A 757 -44.55 27.74 -17.63
N LYS A 758 -45.83 27.97 -17.36
CA LYS A 758 -46.71 28.71 -18.27
C LYS A 758 -46.24 30.14 -18.49
N GLY A 759 -45.83 30.83 -17.41
CA GLY A 759 -45.27 32.18 -17.48
C GLY A 759 -43.95 32.27 -18.27
N ILE A 760 -43.06 31.33 -18.03
CA ILE A 760 -41.77 31.22 -18.74
C ILE A 760 -41.99 30.96 -20.23
N HIS A 761 -42.86 30.01 -20.60
CA HIS A 761 -43.17 29.70 -22.00
C HIS A 761 -43.85 30.88 -22.73
N GLU A 762 -44.72 31.65 -22.05
CA GLU A 762 -45.32 32.84 -22.59
C GLU A 762 -44.30 33.96 -22.84
N TYR A 763 -43.34 34.11 -21.93
CA TYR A 763 -42.23 35.03 -22.08
C TYR A 763 -41.28 34.63 -23.23
N LEU A 764 -40.83 33.36 -23.29
CA LEU A 764 -39.94 32.85 -24.33
C LEU A 764 -40.54 32.99 -25.74
N ARG A 765 -41.86 32.85 -25.91
CA ARG A 765 -42.55 33.04 -27.20
C ARG A 765 -42.43 34.44 -27.75
N ARG A 766 -42.21 35.46 -26.88
CA ARG A 766 -42.11 36.85 -27.26
C ARG A 766 -40.66 37.31 -27.53
N GLN A 767 -39.70 36.48 -27.23
CA GLN A 767 -38.28 36.84 -27.36
C GLN A 767 -37.78 36.61 -28.79
N LYS A 768 -37.13 37.62 -29.38
CA LYS A 768 -36.59 37.59 -30.76
C LYS A 768 -35.37 36.74 -30.93
N HIS A 769 -34.65 36.46 -29.83
CA HIS A 769 -33.38 35.73 -29.82
C HIS A 769 -33.56 34.26 -29.44
N VAL A 770 -34.77 33.78 -29.26
CA VAL A 770 -35.13 32.36 -29.01
C VAL A 770 -35.60 31.74 -30.31
N LYS A 771 -34.86 30.76 -30.80
CA LYS A 771 -35.23 30.00 -32.01
C LYS A 771 -36.32 28.97 -31.75
N SER A 772 -36.13 28.20 -30.70
CA SER A 772 -37.04 27.16 -30.28
C SER A 772 -36.94 26.89 -28.78
N TYR A 773 -38.00 26.36 -28.19
CA TYR A 773 -37.96 25.86 -26.83
C TYR A 773 -38.85 24.64 -26.69
N HIS A 774 -38.43 23.65 -25.92
CA HIS A 774 -39.16 22.42 -25.66
C HIS A 774 -38.90 21.91 -24.23
N LEU A 775 -39.78 21.04 -23.72
CA LEU A 775 -39.54 20.39 -22.42
C LEU A 775 -38.42 19.34 -22.55
N ALA A 776 -37.66 19.18 -21.51
CA ALA A 776 -36.61 18.18 -21.47
C ALA A 776 -37.17 16.74 -21.55
N GLU A 777 -36.40 15.82 -22.10
CA GLU A 777 -36.77 14.40 -22.23
C GLU A 777 -36.70 13.66 -20.88
N PHE A 778 -37.24 12.43 -20.87
CA PHE A 778 -37.27 11.57 -19.68
C PHE A 778 -35.82 11.24 -19.25
N GLY A 779 -35.43 11.64 -18.03
CA GLY A 779 -34.07 11.52 -17.49
C GLY A 779 -33.27 12.82 -17.47
N GLU A 780 -33.67 13.87 -18.18
CA GLU A 780 -33.03 15.20 -18.20
C GLU A 780 -33.78 16.28 -17.43
N GLY A 781 -34.73 15.92 -16.58
CA GLY A 781 -35.56 16.82 -15.76
C GLY A 781 -37.04 16.90 -16.14
N ASP A 782 -37.47 16.19 -17.21
CA ASP A 782 -38.88 16.02 -17.60
C ASP A 782 -39.66 17.37 -17.75
N ALA A 783 -40.93 17.35 -17.37
CA ALA A 783 -41.80 18.51 -17.36
C ALA A 783 -41.39 19.67 -16.42
N GLY A 784 -40.24 19.51 -15.66
CA GLY A 784 -39.69 20.52 -14.74
C GLY A 784 -38.60 21.40 -15.34
N VAL A 785 -38.11 21.08 -16.55
CA VAL A 785 -37.04 21.79 -17.24
C VAL A 785 -37.47 22.13 -18.67
N THR A 786 -37.15 23.34 -19.12
CA THR A 786 -37.34 23.78 -20.53
C THR A 786 -35.95 24.02 -21.15
N ILE A 787 -35.70 23.39 -22.27
CA ILE A 787 -34.50 23.62 -23.09
C ILE A 787 -34.83 24.73 -24.08
N VAL A 788 -33.94 25.72 -24.16
CA VAL A 788 -34.11 26.90 -25.01
C VAL A 788 -32.95 27.00 -25.97
N GLU A 789 -33.22 26.99 -27.27
CA GLU A 789 -32.27 27.23 -28.33
C GLU A 789 -32.20 28.72 -28.66
N LEU A 790 -31.02 29.28 -28.57
CA LEU A 790 -30.72 30.68 -28.84
C LEU A 790 -30.17 30.86 -30.28
N GLY A 791 -30.49 31.97 -30.91
CA GLY A 791 -30.14 32.21 -32.31
C GLY A 791 -29.56 33.56 -32.63
#